data_0af9fbb492e1095d218a7b3912ffc433
#
_entry.id   0af9fbb492e1095d218a7b3912ffc433
#
_cell.length_a   1.000
_cell.length_b   1.000
_cell.length_c   1.000
_cell.angle_alpha   90.00
_cell.angle_beta   90.00
_cell.angle_gamma   90.00
#
_symmetry.space_group_name_H-M   'P 1'
#
loop_
_entity.id
_entity.type
_entity.pdbx_description
1 polymer ?
#
loop_
_entity_poly.entity_id
_entity_poly.type
_entity_poly.pdbx_seq_one_letter_code
_entity_poly.pdbx_strand_id
1 'polypeptide(L)'
;METLYDFFAKPTDPRLYQGVRIALASPEQIRQWSHGEIKKPETINYRTFKPERDGLFCAKIFGPTKDYECNCGKYKRMKHRGVICEKCGVEVIQSKVRRERMGHIELATPVSHIWFLKSLPSKLGNLLDLTLKGVEKVLYFDSYIVIDPKETSLTKCQLLSEEKYREAMEEFDGQFEAGIGAEAVKKLLETLDLEVLYGELREEVRATKSVAKRQKLSKRLRIVDAFRRSGLDPRWMIMDVIPVLPPDLRPLVPLEGGRFATSDLNDLYRRVINRNNRLKRLVDLKAPDIIVRNEKRMLQESVDVLFDNGRHGRVITGTNKRPLKSLSDTLKGKQGRFRQNLLGKRVDYSGRTVITVGPNLRLHQCGLPKKMALELFKPFVYYRLEQKGLVSTVKSAKKMVEREVPEVWDTLDEVVKEYPVMLNRAPTLHRLGIQAFEPTLIEGKAIQLHPLVCTAFNADFDGDQMAVHVPLSVESQIEARALMLSSNNILSPANGSPIIVPSQDIVLGTYYMTRDVDGCKGEGKIFSSIQEVRIAYDSRQVDLHAKILVRINGQRTETTVGRVLLWEIMPKDYLMAMRHLRVNDANLAKTISKKISDGEDFIELVKEHSLSADRDDDGYIGLLRNDEFQRVFDAGEADADQVFALDENDVSAVIAIGNNYHLFQIVEKRPAMPFEAVNKVLDKGALRELVDFAYRNLGSKATVILSDRLKDTGYKYSTKGGLSISINDMIIPDAKWDLLKQAEEQV
;
A
#
# COMPACT_ATOMS: atom_id res chain seq x y z
N MET A 1 39.07 17.35 18.29
CA MET A 1 39.67 16.10 17.76
C MET A 1 38.56 15.08 17.64
N GLU A 2 38.03 14.89 16.45
CA GLU A 2 37.15 13.77 16.19
C GLU A 2 38.01 12.52 16.27
N THR A 3 37.65 11.60 17.11
CA THR A 3 38.37 10.35 17.35
C THR A 3 38.21 9.45 16.12
N LEU A 4 39.18 8.56 15.87
CA LEU A 4 39.12 7.50 14.84
C LEU A 4 37.81 6.68 14.89
N TYR A 5 37.14 6.66 16.05
CA TYR A 5 35.83 6.03 16.25
C TYR A 5 34.70 6.69 15.47
N ASP A 6 34.70 8.02 15.29
CA ASP A 6 33.67 8.74 14.52
C ASP A 6 33.79 8.48 13.01
N PHE A 7 34.99 8.05 12.56
CA PHE A 7 35.21 7.66 11.17
C PHE A 7 34.51 6.36 10.79
N PHE A 8 34.36 5.44 11.76
CA PHE A 8 33.69 4.14 11.59
C PHE A 8 32.27 4.10 12.17
N ALA A 9 31.79 5.20 12.72
CA ALA A 9 30.42 5.29 13.16
C ALA A 9 29.49 5.05 11.95
N LYS A 10 28.88 3.87 11.92
CA LYS A 10 27.81 3.60 10.95
C LYS A 10 26.72 4.65 11.18
N PRO A 11 26.13 5.21 10.10
CA PRO A 11 24.96 6.06 10.25
C PRO A 11 23.93 5.29 11.10
N THR A 12 23.42 5.93 12.14
CA THR A 12 22.39 5.35 13.01
C THR A 12 21.24 4.84 12.14
N ASP A 13 21.02 3.54 12.19
CA ASP A 13 19.94 2.90 11.42
C ASP A 13 18.61 3.51 11.88
N PRO A 14 17.81 4.09 10.96
CA PRO A 14 16.50 4.65 11.31
C PRO A 14 15.56 3.66 12.02
N ARG A 15 15.84 2.36 11.93
CA ARG A 15 15.11 1.30 12.64
C ARG A 15 15.41 1.24 14.14
N LEU A 16 16.45 1.92 14.61
CA LEU A 16 16.83 1.97 16.02
C LEU A 16 16.02 2.99 16.82
N TYR A 17 15.24 3.87 16.17
CA TYR A 17 14.40 4.83 16.85
C TYR A 17 13.10 4.19 17.34
N GLN A 18 12.81 4.34 18.65
CA GLN A 18 11.55 3.89 19.23
C GLN A 18 10.35 4.75 18.84
N GLY A 19 10.58 5.97 18.39
CA GLY A 19 9.54 6.88 17.96
C GLY A 19 10.07 8.25 17.50
N VAL A 20 9.22 9.00 16.83
CA VAL A 20 9.49 10.38 16.37
C VAL A 20 8.53 11.32 17.08
N ARG A 21 9.07 12.34 17.73
CA ARG A 21 8.29 13.40 18.39
C ARG A 21 8.33 14.67 17.54
N ILE A 22 7.16 15.22 17.23
CA ILE A 22 7.03 16.53 16.57
C ILE A 22 6.71 17.56 17.66
N ALA A 23 7.54 18.62 17.74
CA ALA A 23 7.40 19.67 18.72
C ALA A 23 7.69 21.04 18.09
N LEU A 24 7.35 22.13 18.81
CA LEU A 24 7.81 23.48 18.47
C LEU A 24 9.29 23.61 18.84
N ALA A 25 10.05 24.30 18.02
CA ALA A 25 11.44 24.61 18.29
C ALA A 25 11.56 26.04 18.85
N SER A 26 12.40 26.20 19.89
CA SER A 26 12.75 27.53 20.37
C SER A 26 13.66 28.27 19.37
N PRO A 27 13.71 29.62 19.41
CA PRO A 27 14.62 30.39 18.58
C PRO A 27 16.10 30.00 18.79
N GLU A 28 16.49 29.69 20.05
CA GLU A 28 17.83 29.21 20.42
C GLU A 28 18.15 27.88 19.77
N GLN A 29 17.20 26.96 19.79
CA GLN A 29 17.34 25.64 19.19
C GLN A 29 17.49 25.72 17.66
N ILE A 30 16.76 26.63 17.01
CA ILE A 30 16.91 26.88 15.56
C ILE A 30 18.30 27.44 15.25
N ARG A 31 18.82 28.36 16.07
CA ARG A 31 20.18 28.88 15.92
C ARG A 31 21.22 27.78 16.15
N GLN A 32 21.01 26.89 17.10
CA GLN A 32 21.91 25.76 17.36
C GLN A 32 21.95 24.76 16.18
N TRP A 33 20.83 24.50 15.53
CA TRP A 33 20.79 23.64 14.35
C TRP A 33 21.39 24.30 13.12
N SER A 34 21.40 25.61 13.07
CA SER A 34 21.86 26.39 11.92
C SER A 34 23.40 26.53 11.87
N HIS A 35 23.94 26.43 10.68
CA HIS A 35 25.37 26.66 10.39
C HIS A 35 25.69 28.10 10.01
N GLY A 36 24.69 28.98 10.01
CA GLY A 36 24.88 30.40 9.78
C GLY A 36 23.67 31.18 9.32
N GLU A 37 23.72 32.51 9.44
CA GLU A 37 22.65 33.42 9.02
C GLU A 37 22.73 33.71 7.52
N ILE A 38 21.58 33.70 6.87
CA ILE A 38 21.42 34.07 5.46
C ILE A 38 21.00 35.53 5.38
N LYS A 39 21.87 36.37 4.83
CA LYS A 39 21.66 37.83 4.75
C LYS A 39 21.22 38.30 3.37
N LYS A 40 21.56 37.52 2.33
CA LYS A 40 21.37 37.92 0.95
C LYS A 40 20.33 37.06 0.24
N PRO A 41 19.46 37.65 -0.61
CA PRO A 41 18.46 36.91 -1.38
C PRO A 41 19.03 36.17 -2.60
N GLU A 42 20.28 36.45 -2.97
CA GLU A 42 20.95 35.86 -4.13
C GLU A 42 21.18 34.36 -3.93
N THR A 43 21.11 33.63 -5.03
CA THR A 43 21.29 32.17 -5.05
C THR A 43 22.68 31.79 -5.55
N ILE A 44 22.95 32.05 -6.81
CA ILE A 44 24.21 31.77 -7.49
C ILE A 44 24.63 32.98 -8.32
N ASN A 45 25.91 33.08 -8.59
CA ASN A 45 26.43 34.02 -9.58
C ASN A 45 26.23 33.45 -10.99
N TYR A 46 25.39 34.07 -11.80
CA TYR A 46 25.02 33.61 -13.13
C TYR A 46 26.17 33.55 -14.14
N ARG A 47 27.29 34.25 -13.88
CA ARG A 47 28.49 34.23 -14.72
C ARG A 47 29.39 33.05 -14.38
N THR A 48 29.56 32.76 -13.08
CA THR A 48 30.51 31.75 -12.60
C THR A 48 29.84 30.46 -12.16
N PHE A 49 28.52 30.43 -12.05
CA PHE A 49 27.68 29.33 -11.50
C PHE A 49 28.08 28.93 -10.07
N LYS A 50 28.83 29.75 -9.36
CA LYS A 50 29.21 29.49 -7.97
C LYS A 50 28.18 30.09 -7.01
N PRO A 51 27.92 29.42 -5.86
CA PRO A 51 27.06 29.97 -4.82
C PRO A 51 27.54 31.34 -4.30
N GLU A 52 26.61 32.28 -4.18
CA GLU A 52 26.91 33.58 -3.59
C GLU A 52 27.13 33.45 -2.08
N ARG A 53 28.04 34.26 -1.56
CA ARG A 53 28.38 34.31 -0.14
C ARG A 53 27.21 34.91 0.66
N ASP A 54 26.87 34.28 1.77
CA ASP A 54 25.77 34.65 2.68
C ASP A 54 24.37 34.63 2.00
N GLY A 55 24.26 33.99 0.82
CA GLY A 55 23.04 33.75 0.07
C GLY A 55 22.41 32.40 0.35
N LEU A 56 21.29 32.12 -0.33
CA LEU A 56 20.49 30.91 -0.14
C LEU A 56 21.20 29.58 -0.47
N PHE A 57 22.31 29.63 -1.22
CA PHE A 57 23.13 28.47 -1.59
C PHE A 57 24.57 28.55 -1.07
N CYS A 58 24.85 29.45 -0.13
CA CYS A 58 26.18 29.74 0.38
C CYS A 58 26.95 28.47 0.78
N ALA A 59 28.14 28.28 0.21
CA ALA A 59 28.99 27.14 0.49
C ALA A 59 29.60 27.18 1.91
N LYS A 60 29.76 28.39 2.49
CA LYS A 60 30.23 28.54 3.86
C LYS A 60 29.20 28.02 4.87
N ILE A 61 27.92 28.26 4.64
CA ILE A 61 26.83 27.86 5.54
C ILE A 61 26.47 26.39 5.31
N PHE A 62 26.22 25.99 4.07
CA PHE A 62 25.66 24.68 3.73
C PHE A 62 26.69 23.62 3.34
N GLY A 63 27.93 23.99 3.14
CA GLY A 63 29.00 23.10 2.71
C GLY A 63 29.37 23.21 1.23
N PRO A 64 30.43 22.49 0.80
CA PRO A 64 30.99 22.56 -0.54
C PRO A 64 30.05 21.98 -1.60
N THR A 65 30.17 22.43 -2.85
CA THR A 65 29.40 21.92 -3.99
C THR A 65 30.00 20.65 -4.62
N LYS A 66 31.32 20.43 -4.40
CA LYS A 66 32.04 19.22 -4.82
C LYS A 66 32.71 18.58 -3.63
N ASP A 67 32.81 17.25 -3.65
CA ASP A 67 33.42 16.48 -2.58
C ASP A 67 34.88 16.91 -2.35
N TYR A 68 35.20 17.22 -1.09
CA TYR A 68 36.53 17.59 -0.63
C TYR A 68 37.21 18.74 -1.43
N GLU A 69 36.41 19.68 -1.93
CA GLU A 69 36.91 20.85 -2.65
C GLU A 69 36.30 22.14 -2.07
N CYS A 70 37.13 23.10 -1.69
CA CYS A 70 36.63 24.42 -1.26
C CYS A 70 36.15 25.27 -2.46
N ASN A 71 35.30 26.27 -2.21
CA ASN A 71 34.68 27.08 -3.27
C ASN A 71 35.71 27.88 -4.12
N CYS A 72 36.84 28.28 -3.55
CA CYS A 72 37.90 29.01 -4.25
C CYS A 72 38.92 28.09 -4.95
N GLY A 73 38.91 26.78 -4.71
CA GLY A 73 39.82 25.81 -5.31
C GLY A 73 41.21 25.72 -4.66
N LYS A 74 41.47 26.44 -3.53
CA LYS A 74 42.75 26.39 -2.80
C LYS A 74 43.03 25.00 -2.24
N TYR A 75 42.02 24.38 -1.63
CA TYR A 75 42.10 23.02 -1.07
C TYR A 75 41.26 22.07 -1.91
N LYS A 76 41.88 20.94 -2.34
CA LYS A 76 41.28 19.88 -3.12
C LYS A 76 41.74 18.53 -2.59
N ARG A 77 40.89 17.50 -2.75
CA ARG A 77 41.11 16.10 -2.36
C ARG A 77 41.03 15.85 -0.85
N MET A 78 40.89 14.59 -0.49
CA MET A 78 40.67 14.08 0.88
C MET A 78 41.80 14.47 1.88
N LYS A 79 43.01 14.72 1.43
CA LYS A 79 44.13 15.04 2.33
C LYS A 79 43.90 16.32 3.17
N HIS A 80 42.97 17.16 2.76
CA HIS A 80 42.60 18.40 3.47
C HIS A 80 41.25 18.31 4.15
N ARG A 81 40.74 17.10 4.41
CA ARG A 81 39.45 16.88 5.07
C ARG A 81 39.38 17.62 6.41
N GLY A 82 38.24 18.29 6.67
CA GLY A 82 37.97 19.03 7.91
C GLY A 82 38.64 20.41 8.01
N VAL A 83 39.46 20.79 7.02
CA VAL A 83 40.11 22.11 7.00
C VAL A 83 39.11 23.17 6.54
N ILE A 84 38.98 24.26 7.30
CA ILE A 84 38.20 25.42 6.90
C ILE A 84 39.10 26.32 6.07
N CYS A 85 38.74 26.61 4.83
CA CYS A 85 39.53 27.43 3.93
C CYS A 85 39.59 28.90 4.42
N GLU A 86 40.74 29.40 4.68
CA GLU A 86 40.98 30.80 5.13
C GLU A 86 40.43 31.84 4.13
N LYS A 87 40.53 31.56 2.81
CA LYS A 87 40.11 32.49 1.75
C LYS A 87 38.59 32.56 1.56
N CYS A 88 37.91 31.41 1.52
CA CYS A 88 36.47 31.33 1.22
C CYS A 88 35.60 30.88 2.40
N GLY A 89 36.20 30.45 3.51
CA GLY A 89 35.50 30.01 4.72
C GLY A 89 34.74 28.71 4.57
N VAL A 90 34.96 27.96 3.48
CA VAL A 90 34.25 26.68 3.20
C VAL A 90 35.05 25.55 3.82
N GLU A 91 34.36 24.69 4.54
CA GLU A 91 34.91 23.46 5.10
C GLU A 91 35.12 22.40 4.00
N VAL A 92 36.27 21.75 4.01
CA VAL A 92 36.59 20.68 3.04
C VAL A 92 36.04 19.34 3.52
N ILE A 93 34.82 19.05 3.11
CA ILE A 93 34.05 17.85 3.49
C ILE A 93 33.27 17.32 2.28
N GLN A 94 32.57 16.21 2.43
CA GLN A 94 31.69 15.69 1.38
C GLN A 94 30.52 16.65 1.08
N SER A 95 30.16 16.75 -0.18
CA SER A 95 29.04 17.59 -0.64
C SER A 95 27.68 17.15 -0.09
N LYS A 96 27.57 15.90 0.37
CA LYS A 96 26.36 15.33 0.98
C LYS A 96 25.80 16.17 2.14
N VAL A 97 26.66 16.89 2.86
CA VAL A 97 26.24 17.79 3.96
C VAL A 97 25.31 18.91 3.49
N ARG A 98 25.28 19.25 2.21
CA ARG A 98 24.33 20.21 1.63
C ARG A 98 22.88 19.74 1.67
N ARG A 99 22.64 18.46 1.91
CA ARG A 99 21.33 17.88 2.16
C ARG A 99 20.92 17.93 3.64
N GLU A 100 21.88 18.09 4.55
CA GLU A 100 21.69 17.95 5.99
C GLU A 100 21.77 19.28 6.73
N ARG A 101 22.68 20.19 6.31
CA ARG A 101 22.92 21.46 6.99
C ARG A 101 21.81 22.46 6.75
N MET A 102 21.28 23.02 7.84
CA MET A 102 20.29 24.09 7.85
C MET A 102 20.98 25.45 8.03
N GLY A 103 20.35 26.48 7.50
CA GLY A 103 20.64 27.88 7.81
C GLY A 103 19.45 28.51 8.54
N HIS A 104 19.57 29.80 8.86
CA HIS A 104 18.51 30.60 9.46
C HIS A 104 18.45 32.02 8.91
N ILE A 105 17.31 32.66 9.08
CA ILE A 105 17.07 34.06 8.80
C ILE A 105 16.65 34.72 10.11
N GLU A 106 17.44 35.72 10.59
CA GLU A 106 17.05 36.57 11.72
C GLU A 106 16.05 37.63 11.25
N LEU A 107 14.86 37.56 11.83
CA LEU A 107 13.81 38.54 11.50
C LEU A 107 14.04 39.87 12.20
N ALA A 108 13.72 40.97 11.50
CA ALA A 108 13.79 42.31 12.06
C ALA A 108 12.69 42.57 13.08
N THR A 109 11.60 41.84 13.02
CA THR A 109 10.43 41.87 13.93
C THR A 109 9.86 40.48 14.08
N PRO A 110 9.34 40.11 15.26
CA PRO A 110 8.62 38.83 15.44
C PRO A 110 7.48 38.70 14.47
N VAL A 111 7.24 37.45 14.02
CA VAL A 111 6.19 37.11 13.04
C VAL A 111 5.39 35.91 13.57
N SER A 112 4.08 35.96 13.47
CA SER A 112 3.21 34.84 13.87
C SER A 112 3.28 33.67 12.88
N HIS A 113 3.28 32.45 13.39
CA HIS A 113 3.20 31.25 12.57
C HIS A 113 1.77 30.99 12.13
N ILE A 114 1.51 30.99 10.83
CA ILE A 114 0.16 30.90 10.23
C ILE A 114 -0.59 29.61 10.63
N TRP A 115 0.08 28.50 10.90
CA TRP A 115 -0.58 27.26 11.32
C TRP A 115 -1.27 27.39 12.68
N PHE A 116 -0.72 28.17 13.60
CA PHE A 116 -1.31 28.36 14.93
C PHE A 116 -2.33 29.48 14.97
N LEU A 117 -2.28 30.39 13.98
CA LEU A 117 -3.28 31.44 13.78
C LEU A 117 -4.52 30.90 13.07
N LYS A 118 -4.38 30.38 11.87
CA LYS A 118 -5.50 29.99 10.95
C LYS A 118 -5.99 28.55 11.12
N SER A 119 -5.50 27.78 12.09
CA SER A 119 -6.09 26.47 12.42
C SER A 119 -7.49 26.66 13.06
N LEU A 120 -8.39 25.73 12.80
CA LEU A 120 -9.70 25.72 13.46
C LEU A 120 -9.76 24.56 14.47
N PRO A 121 -9.86 24.83 15.77
CA PRO A 121 -9.86 26.15 16.43
C PRO A 121 -8.47 26.81 16.44
N SER A 122 -8.41 28.15 16.36
CA SER A 122 -7.15 28.91 16.45
C SER A 122 -6.50 28.69 17.82
N LYS A 123 -5.22 28.25 17.83
CA LYS A 123 -4.50 27.99 19.08
C LYS A 123 -4.13 29.32 19.77
N LEU A 124 -3.64 30.30 19.01
CA LEU A 124 -3.38 31.64 19.51
C LEU A 124 -4.63 32.32 20.07
N GLY A 125 -5.73 32.30 19.31
CA GLY A 125 -6.99 32.90 19.74
C GLY A 125 -7.54 32.28 21.01
N ASN A 126 -7.51 30.93 21.12
CA ASN A 126 -8.04 30.26 22.31
C ASN A 126 -7.16 30.48 23.56
N LEU A 127 -5.84 30.59 23.44
CA LEU A 127 -4.99 30.92 24.59
C LEU A 127 -5.29 32.31 25.14
N LEU A 128 -5.46 33.29 24.27
CA LEU A 128 -5.71 34.70 24.65
C LEU A 128 -7.21 35.02 24.85
N ASP A 129 -8.10 34.04 24.71
CA ASP A 129 -9.58 34.19 24.68
C ASP A 129 -10.11 35.21 23.64
N LEU A 130 -9.41 35.30 22.50
CA LEU A 130 -9.76 36.15 21.40
C LEU A 130 -10.41 35.38 20.27
N THR A 131 -11.29 36.05 19.52
CA THR A 131 -11.80 35.51 18.26
C THR A 131 -10.71 35.50 17.19
N LEU A 132 -10.78 34.56 16.25
CA LEU A 132 -9.84 34.51 15.14
C LEU A 132 -9.70 35.85 14.41
N LYS A 133 -10.83 36.49 14.09
CA LYS A 133 -10.87 37.80 13.46
C LYS A 133 -10.21 38.89 14.30
N GLY A 134 -10.34 38.82 15.63
CA GLY A 134 -9.70 39.77 16.55
C GLY A 134 -8.19 39.66 16.51
N VAL A 135 -7.64 38.41 16.59
CA VAL A 135 -6.20 38.20 16.49
C VAL A 135 -5.65 38.59 15.12
N GLU A 136 -6.40 38.32 14.04
CA GLU A 136 -6.02 38.74 12.69
C GLU A 136 -5.88 40.27 12.57
N LYS A 137 -6.85 41.03 13.08
CA LYS A 137 -6.76 42.49 13.06
C LYS A 137 -5.51 43.04 13.76
N VAL A 138 -5.11 42.41 14.86
CA VAL A 138 -3.86 42.80 15.56
C VAL A 138 -2.64 42.44 14.75
N LEU A 139 -2.54 41.18 14.27
CA LEU A 139 -1.37 40.68 13.58
C LEU A 139 -1.12 41.36 12.22
N TYR A 140 -2.20 41.77 11.53
CA TYR A 140 -2.08 42.45 10.24
C TYR A 140 -2.18 43.98 10.35
N PHE A 141 -1.95 44.52 11.57
CA PHE A 141 -1.83 45.94 11.84
C PHE A 141 -3.10 46.80 11.63
N ASP A 142 -4.28 46.18 11.85
CA ASP A 142 -5.57 46.86 11.70
C ASP A 142 -6.09 47.45 13.03
N SER A 143 -5.72 46.83 14.17
CA SER A 143 -6.18 47.25 15.50
C SER A 143 -5.10 47.03 16.55
N TYR A 144 -5.09 47.92 17.56
CA TYR A 144 -4.27 47.75 18.75
C TYR A 144 -4.87 46.80 19.73
N ILE A 145 -4.02 46.22 20.58
CA ILE A 145 -4.42 45.33 21.68
C ILE A 145 -3.84 45.84 22.98
N VAL A 146 -4.61 45.92 24.03
CA VAL A 146 -4.16 46.31 25.37
C VAL A 146 -3.36 45.14 25.99
N ILE A 147 -2.11 45.41 26.34
CA ILE A 147 -1.21 44.46 26.97
C ILE A 147 -1.35 44.49 28.48
N ASP A 148 -1.23 45.71 29.05
CA ASP A 148 -1.40 45.97 30.47
C ASP A 148 -2.31 47.21 30.66
N PRO A 149 -3.49 47.06 31.26
CA PRO A 149 -4.44 48.14 31.50
C PRO A 149 -3.99 49.07 32.65
N LYS A 150 -3.09 48.65 33.51
CA LYS A 150 -2.72 49.35 34.77
C LYS A 150 -3.96 49.85 35.53
N GLU A 151 -4.01 51.13 35.92
CA GLU A 151 -5.13 51.73 36.70
C GLU A 151 -6.21 52.37 35.82
N THR A 152 -6.33 51.98 34.54
CA THR A 152 -7.31 52.51 33.59
C THR A 152 -8.59 51.67 33.53
N SER A 153 -9.65 52.20 32.96
CA SER A 153 -10.97 51.51 32.74
C SER A 153 -10.87 50.44 31.63
N LEU A 154 -9.72 50.28 30.98
CA LEU A 154 -9.53 49.33 29.90
C LEU A 154 -9.41 47.89 30.45
N THR A 155 -9.72 46.93 29.62
CA THR A 155 -9.53 45.50 29.99
C THR A 155 -8.36 44.88 29.22
N LYS A 156 -7.65 43.95 29.85
CA LYS A 156 -6.58 43.19 29.20
C LYS A 156 -7.11 42.47 27.97
N CYS A 157 -6.33 42.45 26.88
CA CYS A 157 -6.70 41.92 25.58
C CYS A 157 -7.86 42.64 24.85
N GLN A 158 -8.24 43.85 25.28
CA GLN A 158 -9.24 44.68 24.58
C GLN A 158 -8.65 45.17 23.24
N LEU A 159 -9.48 45.11 22.19
CA LEU A 159 -9.10 45.59 20.87
C LEU A 159 -9.56 47.06 20.70
N LEU A 160 -8.62 47.90 20.30
CA LEU A 160 -8.85 49.31 20.04
C LEU A 160 -8.59 49.63 18.56
N SER A 161 -9.52 50.32 17.92
CA SER A 161 -9.27 50.95 16.60
C SER A 161 -8.25 52.05 16.77
N GLU A 162 -7.65 52.52 15.68
CA GLU A 162 -6.68 53.63 15.74
C GLU A 162 -7.28 54.89 16.35
N GLU A 163 -8.53 55.22 16.06
CA GLU A 163 -9.27 56.32 16.66
C GLU A 163 -9.38 56.17 18.18
N LYS A 164 -9.92 55.03 18.62
CA LYS A 164 -10.10 54.73 20.05
C LYS A 164 -8.78 54.61 20.81
N TYR A 165 -7.72 54.22 20.13
CA TYR A 165 -6.39 54.22 20.74
C TYR A 165 -5.88 55.61 21.01
N ARG A 166 -6.12 56.58 20.08
CA ARG A 166 -5.75 58.01 20.27
C ARG A 166 -6.61 58.63 21.36
N GLU A 167 -7.92 58.40 21.34
CA GLU A 167 -8.83 58.86 22.40
C GLU A 167 -8.38 58.34 23.77
N ALA A 168 -8.09 57.07 23.89
CA ALA A 168 -7.62 56.49 25.15
C ALA A 168 -6.26 56.98 25.59
N MET A 169 -5.34 57.31 24.64
CA MET A 169 -4.05 57.92 24.95
C MET A 169 -4.18 59.33 25.50
N GLU A 170 -5.16 60.10 25.01
CA GLU A 170 -5.50 61.44 25.52
C GLU A 170 -6.23 61.38 26.85
N GLU A 171 -7.20 60.44 27.01
CA GLU A 171 -8.01 60.29 28.21
C GLU A 171 -7.20 59.80 29.44
N PHE A 172 -6.28 58.87 29.23
CA PHE A 172 -5.53 58.23 30.30
C PHE A 172 -4.04 58.67 30.38
N ASP A 173 -3.68 59.74 29.66
CA ASP A 173 -2.32 60.33 29.64
C ASP A 173 -1.19 59.26 29.43
N GLY A 174 -1.48 58.28 28.62
CA GLY A 174 -0.56 57.18 28.31
C GLY A 174 -0.27 56.20 29.44
N GLN A 175 -1.10 56.15 30.49
CA GLN A 175 -0.88 55.27 31.66
C GLN A 175 -1.20 53.75 31.42
N PHE A 176 -1.42 53.32 30.20
CA PHE A 176 -1.61 51.94 29.83
C PHE A 176 -0.63 51.48 28.77
N GLU A 177 -0.36 50.19 28.67
CA GLU A 177 0.45 49.60 27.60
C GLU A 177 -0.40 48.92 26.56
N ALA A 178 -0.34 49.38 25.33
CA ALA A 178 -0.98 48.77 24.19
C ALA A 178 0.02 48.60 23.05
N GLY A 179 -0.21 47.64 22.18
CA GLY A 179 0.69 47.34 21.04
C GLY A 179 -0.07 46.84 19.85
N ILE A 180 0.63 46.70 18.74
CA ILE A 180 0.08 46.21 17.46
C ILE A 180 1.06 45.20 16.85
N GLY A 181 0.54 44.24 16.09
CA GLY A 181 1.34 43.20 15.43
C GLY A 181 1.73 42.03 16.32
N ALA A 182 2.64 41.20 15.81
CA ALA A 182 3.08 39.98 16.50
C ALA A 182 3.91 40.28 17.77
N GLU A 183 4.54 41.44 17.86
CA GLU A 183 5.28 41.91 19.05
C GLU A 183 4.34 42.03 20.27
N ALA A 184 3.18 42.61 20.07
CA ALA A 184 2.16 42.76 21.12
C ALA A 184 1.61 41.42 21.57
N VAL A 185 1.32 40.51 20.60
CA VAL A 185 0.85 39.16 20.90
C VAL A 185 1.92 38.36 21.64
N LYS A 186 3.20 38.50 21.29
CA LYS A 186 4.31 37.87 22.00
C LYS A 186 4.39 38.31 23.46
N LYS A 187 4.33 39.62 23.73
CA LYS A 187 4.30 40.16 25.11
C LYS A 187 3.11 39.61 25.91
N LEU A 188 1.93 39.52 25.30
CA LEU A 188 0.75 38.92 25.97
C LEU A 188 0.97 37.42 26.29
N LEU A 189 1.66 36.68 25.46
CA LEU A 189 2.01 35.27 25.73
C LEU A 189 3.09 35.15 26.81
N GLU A 190 3.97 36.14 26.96
CA GLU A 190 5.00 36.20 28.01
C GLU A 190 4.39 36.42 29.41
N THR A 191 3.30 37.17 29.49
CA THR A 191 2.59 37.42 30.75
C THR A 191 1.63 36.31 31.16
N LEU A 192 1.55 35.23 30.37
CA LEU A 192 0.56 34.16 30.57
C LEU A 192 1.17 33.01 31.36
N ASP A 193 0.64 32.77 32.58
CA ASP A 193 0.97 31.59 33.37
C ASP A 193 0.01 30.44 33.05
N LEU A 194 0.57 29.36 32.50
CA LEU A 194 -0.23 28.19 32.08
C LEU A 194 -0.82 27.40 33.25
N GLU A 195 -0.12 27.34 34.40
CA GLU A 195 -0.61 26.59 35.58
C GLU A 195 -1.79 27.32 36.22
N VAL A 196 -1.67 28.63 36.42
CA VAL A 196 -2.76 29.47 36.93
C VAL A 196 -3.98 29.40 36.03
N LEU A 197 -3.76 29.65 34.72
CA LEU A 197 -4.83 29.60 33.72
C LEU A 197 -5.54 28.24 33.64
N TYR A 198 -4.77 27.16 33.80
CA TYR A 198 -5.34 25.81 33.84
C TYR A 198 -6.27 25.63 35.03
N GLY A 199 -5.85 26.09 36.24
CA GLY A 199 -6.66 26.05 37.44
C GLY A 199 -7.98 26.81 37.31
N GLU A 200 -7.89 28.09 36.90
CA GLU A 200 -9.04 28.95 36.68
C GLU A 200 -10.05 28.36 35.66
N LEU A 201 -9.60 27.93 34.53
CA LEU A 201 -10.45 27.34 33.49
C LEU A 201 -11.12 26.04 33.97
N ARG A 202 -10.44 25.24 34.80
CA ARG A 202 -11.00 24.02 35.34
C ARG A 202 -12.14 24.29 36.31
N GLU A 203 -12.00 25.32 37.14
CA GLU A 203 -13.04 25.78 38.06
C GLU A 203 -14.23 26.40 37.31
N GLU A 204 -13.95 27.26 36.33
CA GLU A 204 -14.99 27.84 35.50
C GLU A 204 -15.82 26.79 34.73
N VAL A 205 -15.18 25.76 34.18
CA VAL A 205 -15.86 24.63 33.51
C VAL A 205 -16.80 23.90 34.47
N ARG A 206 -16.39 23.75 35.73
CA ARG A 206 -17.22 23.10 36.77
C ARG A 206 -18.39 23.98 37.20
N ALA A 207 -18.17 25.29 37.35
CA ALA A 207 -19.16 26.24 37.81
C ALA A 207 -20.22 26.60 36.74
N THR A 208 -19.86 26.45 35.45
CA THR A 208 -20.73 26.89 34.35
C THR A 208 -21.86 25.93 34.06
N LYS A 209 -23.11 26.41 34.15
CA LYS A 209 -24.35 25.67 33.83
C LYS A 209 -24.69 25.70 32.33
N SER A 210 -24.23 26.68 31.56
CA SER A 210 -24.52 26.81 30.13
C SER A 210 -23.69 25.83 29.31
N VAL A 211 -24.35 24.97 28.54
CA VAL A 211 -23.71 23.94 27.68
C VAL A 211 -22.78 24.58 26.65
N ALA A 212 -23.18 25.64 25.99
CA ALA A 212 -22.39 26.34 24.97
C ALA A 212 -21.11 26.98 25.57
N LYS A 213 -21.25 27.69 26.72
CA LYS A 213 -20.08 28.27 27.41
C LYS A 213 -19.12 27.18 27.92
N ARG A 214 -19.68 26.10 28.47
CA ARG A 214 -18.89 24.94 28.92
C ARG A 214 -18.11 24.30 27.79
N GLN A 215 -18.69 24.16 26.59
CA GLN A 215 -17.98 23.63 25.41
C GLN A 215 -16.83 24.55 24.96
N LYS A 216 -17.04 25.89 24.97
CA LYS A 216 -15.98 26.86 24.63
C LYS A 216 -14.83 26.78 25.63
N LEU A 217 -15.13 26.80 26.93
CA LEU A 217 -14.13 26.67 28.00
C LEU A 217 -13.38 25.33 27.93
N SER A 218 -14.07 24.22 27.67
CA SER A 218 -13.44 22.90 27.51
C SER A 218 -12.46 22.84 26.33
N LYS A 219 -12.78 23.51 25.20
CA LYS A 219 -11.85 23.61 24.07
C LYS A 219 -10.60 24.42 24.44
N ARG A 220 -10.76 25.53 25.15
CA ARG A 220 -9.66 26.35 25.65
C ARG A 220 -8.79 25.57 26.65
N LEU A 221 -9.42 24.95 27.64
CA LEU A 221 -8.74 24.12 28.65
C LEU A 221 -7.91 23.00 28.02
N ARG A 222 -8.42 22.33 26.98
CA ARG A 222 -7.69 21.27 26.26
C ARG A 222 -6.40 21.78 25.60
N ILE A 223 -6.40 23.00 25.08
CA ILE A 223 -5.19 23.60 24.47
C ILE A 223 -4.19 23.98 25.55
N VAL A 224 -4.64 24.59 26.64
CA VAL A 224 -3.77 24.96 27.78
C VAL A 224 -3.14 23.72 28.41
N ASP A 225 -3.94 22.65 28.64
CA ASP A 225 -3.43 21.37 29.17
C ASP A 225 -2.40 20.71 28.22
N ALA A 226 -2.62 20.82 26.90
CA ALA A 226 -1.67 20.29 25.92
C ALA A 226 -0.33 21.02 25.97
N PHE A 227 -0.29 22.34 26.11
CA PHE A 227 0.95 23.10 26.29
C PHE A 227 1.63 22.76 27.63
N ARG A 228 0.85 22.72 28.72
CA ARG A 228 1.32 22.36 30.05
C ARG A 228 2.00 20.99 30.07
N ARG A 229 1.32 19.95 29.58
CA ARG A 229 1.84 18.57 29.56
C ARG A 229 3.05 18.38 28.63
N SER A 230 3.08 19.11 27.51
CA SER A 230 4.19 19.01 26.56
C SER A 230 5.44 19.75 26.98
N GLY A 231 5.34 20.69 27.95
CA GLY A 231 6.42 21.57 28.35
C GLY A 231 6.86 22.56 27.26
N LEU A 232 6.00 22.81 26.27
CA LEU A 232 6.29 23.74 25.18
C LEU A 232 5.85 25.14 25.57
N ASP A 233 6.71 26.12 25.29
CA ASP A 233 6.43 27.52 25.53
C ASP A 233 5.50 28.08 24.44
N PRO A 234 4.35 28.67 24.80
CA PRO A 234 3.45 29.31 23.86
C PRO A 234 4.06 30.42 23.02
N ARG A 235 5.11 31.09 23.53
CA ARG A 235 5.86 32.15 22.83
C ARG A 235 6.46 31.66 21.53
N TRP A 236 6.80 30.37 21.43
CA TRP A 236 7.38 29.79 20.20
C TRP A 236 6.42 29.72 19.01
N MET A 237 5.13 30.02 19.22
CA MET A 237 4.18 30.24 18.12
C MET A 237 4.42 31.56 17.39
N ILE A 238 5.18 32.48 18.00
CA ILE A 238 5.66 33.72 17.39
C ILE A 238 7.16 33.53 17.12
N MET A 239 7.53 33.66 15.87
CA MET A 239 8.87 33.35 15.39
C MET A 239 9.77 34.63 15.33
N ASP A 240 10.93 34.56 15.93
CA ASP A 240 11.99 35.55 15.78
C ASP A 240 13.00 35.13 14.70
N VAL A 241 13.09 33.82 14.46
CA VAL A 241 14.05 33.20 13.55
C VAL A 241 13.34 32.22 12.66
N ILE A 242 13.62 32.24 11.36
CA ILE A 242 13.07 31.26 10.41
C ILE A 242 14.16 30.28 10.02
N PRO A 243 13.95 28.95 10.16
CA PRO A 243 14.88 27.96 9.66
C PRO A 243 14.83 27.90 8.12
N VAL A 244 15.98 27.73 7.49
CA VAL A 244 16.09 27.59 6.03
C VAL A 244 16.49 26.17 5.69
N LEU A 245 15.70 25.52 4.84
CA LEU A 245 15.96 24.17 4.37
C LEU A 245 17.33 24.05 3.71
N PRO A 246 17.98 22.86 3.83
CA PRO A 246 19.19 22.57 3.07
C PRO A 246 19.00 22.76 1.56
N PRO A 247 20.04 23.23 0.82
CA PRO A 247 19.94 23.53 -0.61
C PRO A 247 19.51 22.36 -1.48
N ASP A 248 19.96 21.14 -1.17
CA ASP A 248 19.65 19.95 -1.96
C ASP A 248 18.19 19.52 -1.82
N LEU A 249 17.47 19.96 -0.79
CA LEU A 249 16.02 19.76 -0.64
C LEU A 249 15.19 20.81 -1.39
N ARG A 250 15.82 21.86 -1.91
CA ARG A 250 15.24 22.92 -2.77
C ARG A 250 16.16 23.24 -3.94
N PRO A 251 16.45 22.25 -4.81
CA PRO A 251 17.54 22.35 -5.77
C PRO A 251 17.32 23.44 -6.81
N LEU A 252 18.44 23.91 -7.37
CA LEU A 252 18.53 24.78 -8.52
C LEU A 252 19.37 24.05 -9.57
N VAL A 253 18.71 23.61 -10.65
CA VAL A 253 19.31 22.73 -11.67
C VAL A 253 19.49 23.51 -12.97
N PRO A 254 20.69 23.56 -13.57
CA PRO A 254 20.90 24.14 -14.87
C PRO A 254 20.24 23.28 -15.95
N LEU A 255 19.53 23.92 -16.88
CA LEU A 255 18.95 23.31 -18.07
C LEU A 255 19.77 23.75 -19.31
N GLU A 256 19.57 23.02 -20.40
CA GLU A 256 20.13 23.41 -21.71
C GLU A 256 19.65 24.81 -22.11
N GLY A 257 20.54 25.59 -22.71
CA GLY A 257 20.27 26.99 -23.09
C GLY A 257 20.45 28.02 -21.98
N GLY A 258 21.19 27.71 -20.89
CA GLY A 258 21.53 28.65 -19.83
C GLY A 258 20.41 29.04 -18.88
N ARG A 259 19.27 28.32 -18.95
CA ARG A 259 18.14 28.49 -18.05
C ARG A 259 18.30 27.60 -16.82
N PHE A 260 17.63 27.98 -15.72
CA PHE A 260 17.63 27.21 -14.48
C PHE A 260 16.21 26.78 -14.11
N ALA A 261 16.06 25.52 -13.74
CA ALA A 261 14.89 25.05 -13.02
C ALA A 261 15.15 25.19 -11.52
N THR A 262 14.24 25.84 -10.82
CA THR A 262 14.37 26.08 -9.38
C THR A 262 13.11 25.63 -8.65
N SER A 263 13.28 25.22 -7.39
CA SER A 263 12.15 25.00 -6.49
C SER A 263 11.45 26.31 -6.17
N ASP A 264 10.12 26.30 -6.09
CA ASP A 264 9.31 27.47 -5.73
C ASP A 264 9.69 28.03 -4.34
N LEU A 265 10.19 27.17 -3.44
CA LEU A 265 10.67 27.56 -2.10
C LEU A 265 11.79 28.60 -2.16
N ASN A 266 12.68 28.54 -3.16
CA ASN A 266 13.74 29.53 -3.30
C ASN A 266 13.19 30.94 -3.56
N ASP A 267 12.14 31.05 -4.36
CA ASP A 267 11.48 32.33 -4.63
C ASP A 267 10.76 32.88 -3.40
N LEU A 268 10.11 31.99 -2.64
CA LEU A 268 9.47 32.36 -1.39
C LEU A 268 10.47 32.82 -0.33
N TYR A 269 11.61 32.12 -0.14
CA TYR A 269 12.68 32.56 0.74
C TYR A 269 13.27 33.90 0.30
N ARG A 270 13.48 34.09 -1.00
CA ARG A 270 13.97 35.39 -1.53
C ARG A 270 13.03 36.55 -1.18
N ARG A 271 11.72 36.36 -1.28
CA ARG A 271 10.71 37.35 -0.91
C ARG A 271 10.80 37.70 0.57
N VAL A 272 10.90 36.70 1.44
CA VAL A 272 11.08 36.92 2.90
C VAL A 272 12.36 37.73 3.18
N ILE A 273 13.50 37.32 2.61
CA ILE A 273 14.80 38.02 2.84
C ILE A 273 14.72 39.45 2.34
N ASN A 274 14.16 39.70 1.16
CA ASN A 274 14.02 41.03 0.60
C ASN A 274 13.19 41.96 1.49
N ARG A 275 12.03 41.47 1.98
CA ARG A 275 11.17 42.22 2.90
C ARG A 275 11.86 42.47 4.23
N ASN A 276 12.51 41.45 4.77
CA ASN A 276 13.26 41.57 6.03
C ASN A 276 14.39 42.59 5.94
N ASN A 277 15.19 42.54 4.88
CA ASN A 277 16.28 43.48 4.67
C ASN A 277 15.79 44.92 4.44
N ARG A 278 14.65 45.06 3.74
CA ARG A 278 14.03 46.36 3.54
C ARG A 278 13.53 46.94 4.87
N LEU A 279 12.89 46.10 5.69
CA LEU A 279 12.42 46.52 7.02
C LEU A 279 13.60 46.91 7.92
N LYS A 280 14.68 46.11 7.99
CA LYS A 280 15.89 46.45 8.74
C LYS A 280 16.41 47.84 8.36
N ARG A 281 16.51 48.12 7.05
CA ARG A 281 16.97 49.41 6.53
C ARG A 281 16.02 50.58 6.88
N LEU A 282 14.69 50.36 6.84
CA LEU A 282 13.70 51.38 7.22
C LEU A 282 13.76 51.70 8.71
N VAL A 283 13.96 50.71 9.55
CA VAL A 283 14.13 50.89 11.00
C VAL A 283 15.44 51.64 11.31
N ASP A 284 16.54 51.28 10.65
CA ASP A 284 17.84 51.96 10.81
C ASP A 284 17.77 53.43 10.38
N LEU A 285 17.00 53.72 9.34
CA LEU A 285 16.77 55.09 8.83
C LEU A 285 15.72 55.87 9.64
N LYS A 286 15.13 55.31 10.69
CA LYS A 286 14.04 55.89 11.49
C LYS A 286 12.89 56.43 10.60
N ALA A 287 12.46 55.65 9.61
CA ALA A 287 11.39 56.01 8.70
C ALA A 287 10.04 56.22 9.45
N PRO A 288 9.09 56.97 8.88
CA PRO A 288 7.77 57.18 9.50
C PRO A 288 7.05 55.86 9.85
N ASP A 289 6.39 55.83 11.00
CA ASP A 289 5.76 54.61 11.54
C ASP A 289 4.78 53.93 10.58
N ILE A 290 4.05 54.71 9.79
CA ILE A 290 3.09 54.17 8.80
C ILE A 290 3.83 53.30 7.77
N ILE A 291 4.99 53.70 7.31
CA ILE A 291 5.80 52.95 6.34
C ILE A 291 6.36 51.68 7.00
N VAL A 292 6.89 51.82 8.22
CA VAL A 292 7.42 50.68 8.99
C VAL A 292 6.36 49.66 9.29
N ARG A 293 5.15 50.09 9.72
CA ARG A 293 4.01 49.19 9.97
C ARG A 293 3.56 48.43 8.71
N ASN A 294 3.49 49.12 7.57
CA ASN A 294 3.14 48.48 6.31
C ASN A 294 4.19 47.44 5.87
N GLU A 295 5.49 47.71 6.06
CA GLU A 295 6.52 46.73 5.74
C GLU A 295 6.56 45.58 6.73
N LYS A 296 6.25 45.79 8.02
CA LYS A 296 6.05 44.72 9.01
C LYS A 296 4.88 43.80 8.60
N ARG A 297 3.78 44.38 8.15
CA ARG A 297 2.63 43.62 7.61
C ARG A 297 3.01 42.80 6.39
N MET A 298 3.74 43.39 5.44
CA MET A 298 4.21 42.69 4.24
C MET A 298 5.20 41.56 4.56
N LEU A 299 6.04 41.75 5.61
CA LEU A 299 6.90 40.68 6.10
C LEU A 299 6.08 39.51 6.68
N GLN A 300 5.09 39.81 7.53
CA GLN A 300 4.14 38.81 8.04
C GLN A 300 3.49 38.02 6.90
N GLU A 301 2.94 38.71 5.89
CA GLU A 301 2.33 38.08 4.72
C GLU A 301 3.32 37.21 3.92
N SER A 302 4.56 37.67 3.74
CA SER A 302 5.57 36.88 3.00
C SER A 302 5.97 35.59 3.74
N VAL A 303 6.00 35.63 5.06
CA VAL A 303 6.25 34.44 5.90
C VAL A 303 5.05 33.51 5.88
N ASP A 304 3.84 34.05 5.94
CA ASP A 304 2.60 33.24 5.84
C ASP A 304 2.56 32.45 4.53
N VAL A 305 2.94 33.07 3.42
CA VAL A 305 2.99 32.42 2.10
C VAL A 305 4.10 31.36 2.03
N LEU A 306 5.23 31.58 2.68
CA LEU A 306 6.29 30.58 2.76
C LEU A 306 5.82 29.30 3.45
N PHE A 307 5.06 29.44 4.53
CA PHE A 307 4.53 28.28 5.28
C PHE A 307 3.31 27.66 4.64
N ASP A 308 2.31 28.48 4.21
CA ASP A 308 1.05 27.96 3.66
C ASP A 308 0.42 28.95 2.66
N ASN A 309 0.82 28.88 1.40
CA ASN A 309 0.34 29.79 0.36
C ASN A 309 -1.18 29.62 0.13
N GLY A 310 -1.90 30.73 0.16
CA GLY A 310 -3.35 30.76 -0.03
C GLY A 310 -4.18 30.55 1.24
N ARG A 311 -3.56 30.40 2.40
CA ARG A 311 -4.28 30.32 3.67
C ARG A 311 -4.76 31.69 4.17
N HIS A 312 -4.06 32.74 3.83
CA HIS A 312 -4.42 34.13 4.08
C HIS A 312 -4.25 34.99 2.82
N GLY A 313 -5.24 35.78 2.48
CA GLY A 313 -5.22 36.70 1.35
C GLY A 313 -5.22 35.99 -0.03
N ARG A 314 -4.66 36.66 -1.03
CA ARG A 314 -4.57 36.12 -2.40
C ARG A 314 -3.42 35.14 -2.50
N VAL A 315 -3.66 34.04 -3.25
CA VAL A 315 -2.62 33.07 -3.59
C VAL A 315 -1.54 33.75 -4.41
N ILE A 316 -0.29 33.62 -3.99
CA ILE A 316 0.86 34.12 -4.74
C ILE A 316 1.22 33.14 -5.85
N THR A 317 1.28 33.66 -7.07
CA THR A 317 1.55 32.90 -8.28
C THR A 317 2.92 33.24 -8.88
N GLY A 318 3.48 32.31 -9.60
CA GLY A 318 4.67 32.52 -10.44
C GLY A 318 4.33 33.16 -11.79
N THR A 319 5.32 33.24 -12.69
CA THR A 319 5.20 33.84 -14.02
C THR A 319 4.09 33.25 -14.89
N ASN A 320 3.80 31.95 -14.72
CA ASN A 320 2.77 31.22 -15.49
C ASN A 320 1.39 31.20 -14.78
N LYS A 321 1.10 32.13 -13.89
CA LYS A 321 -0.12 32.19 -13.07
C LYS A 321 -0.37 30.92 -12.22
N ARG A 322 0.62 30.00 -12.13
CA ARG A 322 0.57 28.82 -11.28
C ARG A 322 0.84 29.23 -9.82
N PRO A 323 0.06 28.74 -8.84
CA PRO A 323 0.38 28.94 -7.42
C PRO A 323 1.77 28.44 -7.08
N LEU A 324 2.54 29.23 -6.32
CA LEU A 324 3.84 28.79 -5.82
C LEU A 324 3.64 27.75 -4.70
N LYS A 325 4.40 26.67 -4.75
CA LYS A 325 4.33 25.56 -3.79
C LYS A 325 5.02 25.93 -2.48
N SER A 326 4.24 26.07 -1.42
CA SER A 326 4.73 26.40 -0.06
C SER A 326 5.27 25.17 0.69
N LEU A 327 5.81 25.38 1.89
CA LEU A 327 6.26 24.29 2.77
C LEU A 327 5.11 23.31 3.11
N SER A 328 3.92 23.85 3.42
CA SER A 328 2.73 23.02 3.67
C SER A 328 2.35 22.17 2.46
N ASP A 329 2.37 22.75 1.25
CA ASP A 329 2.06 22.06 0.01
C ASP A 329 3.07 20.97 -0.33
N THR A 330 4.29 21.09 0.17
CA THR A 330 5.32 20.05 0.05
C THR A 330 4.96 18.81 0.86
N LEU A 331 4.19 18.94 1.94
CA LEU A 331 3.76 17.84 2.81
C LEU A 331 2.35 17.32 2.47
N LYS A 332 1.43 18.24 2.09
CA LYS A 332 0.00 17.97 1.88
C LYS A 332 -0.32 17.47 0.48
N GLY A 333 -1.50 16.84 0.34
CA GLY A 333 -2.10 16.48 -0.94
C GLY A 333 -1.45 15.30 -1.65
N LYS A 334 -1.91 15.01 -2.88
CA LYS A 334 -1.49 13.87 -3.71
C LYS A 334 0.00 13.93 -4.08
N GLN A 335 0.52 15.14 -4.30
CA GLN A 335 1.92 15.40 -4.66
C GLN A 335 2.79 15.79 -3.46
N GLY A 336 2.27 15.67 -2.25
CA GLY A 336 2.98 15.92 -1.02
C GLY A 336 3.88 14.78 -0.62
N ARG A 337 4.82 15.05 0.30
CA ARG A 337 5.83 14.10 0.77
C ARG A 337 5.21 12.82 1.34
N PHE A 338 4.12 12.93 2.11
CA PHE A 338 3.48 11.77 2.72
C PHE A 338 2.91 10.82 1.66
N ARG A 339 2.08 11.30 0.75
CA ARG A 339 1.38 10.45 -0.23
C ARG A 339 2.27 10.01 -1.40
N GLN A 340 3.24 10.82 -1.82
CA GLN A 340 4.04 10.54 -3.01
C GLN A 340 5.35 9.81 -2.71
N ASN A 341 5.96 10.01 -1.53
CA ASN A 341 7.30 9.53 -1.23
C ASN A 341 7.41 8.62 0.01
N LEU A 342 6.44 8.67 0.95
CA LEU A 342 6.47 7.89 2.19
C LEU A 342 5.47 6.74 2.21
N LEU A 343 4.20 6.97 1.86
CA LEU A 343 3.19 5.92 1.78
C LEU A 343 3.39 5.01 0.56
N GLY A 344 4.07 5.50 -0.46
CA GLY A 344 4.43 4.72 -1.63
C GLY A 344 5.57 5.40 -2.37
N LYS A 345 6.46 4.59 -2.97
CA LYS A 345 7.61 5.06 -3.75
C LYS A 345 7.59 4.44 -5.13
N ARG A 346 8.23 5.09 -6.10
CA ARG A 346 8.57 4.44 -7.36
C ARG A 346 9.68 3.43 -7.09
N VAL A 347 9.52 2.23 -7.61
CA VAL A 347 10.46 1.12 -7.40
C VAL A 347 11.05 0.67 -8.72
N ASP A 348 12.30 0.22 -8.66
CA ASP A 348 13.00 -0.42 -9.79
C ASP A 348 12.47 -1.85 -9.98
N TYR A 349 12.92 -2.53 -11.00
CA TYR A 349 12.50 -3.89 -11.39
C TYR A 349 10.98 -4.00 -11.56
N SER A 350 10.39 -2.98 -12.15
CA SER A 350 8.97 -2.92 -12.47
C SER A 350 8.75 -2.42 -13.90
N GLY A 351 7.69 -2.92 -14.51
CA GLY A 351 7.28 -2.54 -15.85
C GLY A 351 5.77 -2.50 -15.94
N ARG A 352 5.25 -1.96 -17.04
CA ARG A 352 3.81 -1.87 -17.28
C ARG A 352 3.51 -2.06 -18.78
N THR A 353 2.52 -2.89 -19.09
CA THR A 353 2.01 -3.06 -20.44
C THR A 353 0.55 -3.49 -20.44
N VAL A 354 -0.06 -3.53 -21.63
CA VAL A 354 -1.42 -4.01 -21.84
C VAL A 354 -1.52 -5.49 -21.52
N ILE A 355 -2.69 -5.93 -21.09
CA ILE A 355 -3.00 -7.34 -20.80
C ILE A 355 -3.84 -7.95 -21.93
N THR A 356 -3.68 -9.24 -22.13
CA THR A 356 -4.52 -10.07 -23.01
C THR A 356 -4.91 -11.36 -22.30
N VAL A 357 -5.91 -12.05 -22.84
CA VAL A 357 -6.32 -13.34 -22.31
C VAL A 357 -5.25 -14.41 -22.58
N GLY A 358 -4.96 -15.24 -21.58
CA GLY A 358 -4.10 -16.41 -21.69
C GLY A 358 -4.87 -17.70 -21.41
N PRO A 359 -5.62 -18.26 -22.41
CA PRO A 359 -6.49 -19.41 -22.20
C PRO A 359 -5.70 -20.69 -21.85
N ASN A 360 -4.47 -20.81 -22.31
CA ASN A 360 -3.61 -21.98 -22.10
C ASN A 360 -2.81 -21.95 -20.78
N LEU A 361 -2.83 -20.81 -20.08
CA LEU A 361 -2.13 -20.66 -18.81
C LEU A 361 -2.83 -21.48 -17.72
N ARG A 362 -2.03 -21.96 -16.76
CA ARG A 362 -2.55 -22.48 -15.49
C ARG A 362 -2.80 -21.34 -14.53
N LEU A 363 -3.61 -21.58 -13.50
CA LEU A 363 -4.06 -20.55 -12.57
C LEU A 363 -2.88 -19.78 -11.92
N HIS A 364 -1.78 -20.46 -11.59
CA HIS A 364 -0.59 -19.87 -10.99
C HIS A 364 0.37 -19.23 -11.99
N GLN A 365 0.10 -19.29 -13.29
CA GLN A 365 0.98 -18.82 -14.35
C GLN A 365 0.51 -17.49 -14.94
N CYS A 366 1.49 -16.69 -15.42
CA CYS A 366 1.24 -15.54 -16.29
C CYS A 366 2.20 -15.55 -17.48
N GLY A 367 1.74 -15.05 -18.62
CA GLY A 367 2.60 -14.89 -19.78
C GLY A 367 3.30 -13.53 -19.77
N LEU A 368 4.63 -13.52 -19.72
CA LEU A 368 5.44 -12.31 -19.69
C LEU A 368 6.14 -12.11 -21.04
N PRO A 369 6.01 -10.95 -21.72
CA PRO A 369 6.72 -10.67 -22.95
C PRO A 369 8.23 -10.80 -22.80
N LYS A 370 8.88 -11.54 -23.70
CA LYS A 370 10.33 -11.80 -23.66
C LYS A 370 11.17 -10.53 -23.50
N LYS A 371 10.87 -9.48 -24.27
CA LYS A 371 11.64 -8.22 -24.22
C LYS A 371 11.47 -7.49 -22.90
N MET A 372 10.27 -7.54 -22.32
CA MET A 372 9.99 -6.97 -21.00
C MET A 372 10.72 -7.77 -19.92
N ALA A 373 10.68 -9.09 -19.99
CA ALA A 373 11.40 -9.97 -19.07
C ALA A 373 12.91 -9.72 -19.12
N LEU A 374 13.48 -9.61 -20.32
CA LEU A 374 14.92 -9.33 -20.50
C LEU A 374 15.32 -8.02 -19.80
N GLU A 375 14.52 -6.98 -19.90
CA GLU A 375 14.80 -5.68 -19.27
C GLU A 375 14.69 -5.76 -17.72
N LEU A 376 13.65 -6.44 -17.22
CA LEU A 376 13.43 -6.61 -15.78
C LEU A 376 14.51 -7.48 -15.11
N PHE A 377 14.95 -8.54 -15.78
CA PHE A 377 15.90 -9.53 -15.24
C PHE A 377 17.35 -9.30 -15.70
N LYS A 378 17.68 -8.18 -16.33
CA LYS A 378 19.03 -7.88 -16.83
C LYS A 378 20.18 -8.22 -15.87
N PRO A 379 20.20 -7.75 -14.61
CA PRO A 379 21.30 -8.05 -13.70
C PRO A 379 21.46 -9.54 -13.40
N PHE A 380 20.33 -10.24 -13.29
CA PHE A 380 20.31 -11.68 -13.02
C PHE A 380 20.83 -12.48 -14.21
N VAL A 381 20.48 -12.06 -15.43
CA VAL A 381 20.99 -12.66 -16.67
C VAL A 381 22.50 -12.43 -16.79
N TYR A 382 23.01 -11.22 -16.48
CA TYR A 382 24.45 -10.95 -16.48
C TYR A 382 25.20 -11.88 -15.53
N TYR A 383 24.70 -12.02 -14.31
CA TYR A 383 25.29 -12.91 -13.31
C TYR A 383 25.27 -14.37 -13.75
N ARG A 384 24.17 -14.86 -14.32
CA ARG A 384 24.04 -16.24 -14.79
C ARG A 384 24.93 -16.54 -15.99
N LEU A 385 25.08 -15.59 -16.93
CA LEU A 385 26.01 -15.72 -18.07
C LEU A 385 27.47 -15.80 -17.60
N GLU A 386 27.85 -15.04 -16.58
CA GLU A 386 29.18 -15.11 -15.97
C GLU A 386 29.40 -16.45 -15.26
N GLN A 387 28.43 -16.93 -14.49
CA GLN A 387 28.50 -18.26 -13.84
C GLN A 387 28.66 -19.40 -14.85
N LYS A 388 27.97 -19.32 -16.00
CA LYS A 388 28.12 -20.33 -17.09
C LYS A 388 29.43 -20.22 -17.85
N GLY A 389 30.29 -19.24 -17.57
CA GLY A 389 31.54 -19.01 -18.26
C GLY A 389 31.40 -18.51 -19.71
N LEU A 390 30.21 -18.13 -20.14
CA LEU A 390 29.95 -17.58 -21.47
C LEU A 390 30.54 -16.17 -21.65
N VAL A 391 30.76 -15.47 -20.55
CA VAL A 391 31.37 -14.15 -20.51
C VAL A 391 32.28 -14.02 -19.31
N SER A 392 33.39 -13.26 -19.46
CA SER A 392 34.36 -13.02 -18.40
C SER A 392 34.22 -11.65 -17.71
N THR A 393 33.42 -10.75 -18.26
CA THR A 393 33.22 -9.40 -17.71
C THR A 393 31.80 -8.92 -17.91
N VAL A 394 31.32 -8.11 -16.98
CA VAL A 394 29.97 -7.46 -17.08
C VAL A 394 29.81 -6.64 -18.37
N LYS A 395 30.91 -6.02 -18.86
CA LYS A 395 30.89 -5.27 -20.13
C LYS A 395 30.63 -6.18 -21.33
N SER A 396 31.18 -7.38 -21.32
CA SER A 396 30.94 -8.39 -22.36
C SER A 396 29.52 -8.93 -22.26
N ALA A 397 29.02 -9.21 -21.04
CA ALA A 397 27.65 -9.64 -20.80
C ALA A 397 26.64 -8.60 -21.32
N LYS A 398 26.86 -7.31 -21.03
CA LYS A 398 26.03 -6.23 -21.54
C LYS A 398 25.97 -6.20 -23.07
N LYS A 399 27.09 -6.32 -23.74
CA LYS A 399 27.13 -6.38 -25.22
C LYS A 399 26.40 -7.60 -25.78
N MET A 400 26.50 -8.74 -25.11
CA MET A 400 25.84 -9.98 -25.51
C MET A 400 24.32 -9.86 -25.37
N VAL A 401 23.84 -9.28 -24.29
CA VAL A 401 22.41 -9.01 -24.07
C VAL A 401 21.88 -7.97 -25.04
N GLU A 402 22.62 -6.90 -25.34
CA GLU A 402 22.23 -5.88 -26.34
C GLU A 402 22.11 -6.46 -27.77
N ARG A 403 22.82 -7.55 -28.06
CA ARG A 403 22.74 -8.28 -29.36
C ARG A 403 21.64 -9.33 -29.40
N GLU A 404 20.97 -9.59 -28.29
CA GLU A 404 19.88 -10.56 -28.18
C GLU A 404 20.26 -11.97 -28.71
N VAL A 405 21.46 -12.47 -28.36
CA VAL A 405 21.97 -13.76 -28.85
C VAL A 405 21.12 -14.92 -28.27
N PRO A 406 20.99 -16.08 -28.97
CA PRO A 406 20.16 -17.21 -28.50
C PRO A 406 20.47 -17.66 -27.06
N GLU A 407 21.74 -17.73 -26.67
CA GLU A 407 22.17 -18.13 -25.33
C GLU A 407 21.65 -17.21 -24.22
N VAL A 408 21.33 -15.94 -24.55
CA VAL A 408 20.72 -14.99 -23.63
C VAL A 408 19.26 -15.37 -23.36
N TRP A 409 18.54 -15.81 -24.38
CA TRP A 409 17.15 -16.26 -24.24
C TRP A 409 17.04 -17.53 -23.42
N ASP A 410 17.94 -18.51 -23.64
CA ASP A 410 18.00 -19.75 -22.85
C ASP A 410 18.31 -19.44 -21.36
N THR A 411 19.27 -18.53 -21.15
CA THR A 411 19.62 -18.09 -19.80
C THR A 411 18.49 -17.32 -19.14
N LEU A 412 17.77 -16.50 -19.89
CA LEU A 412 16.60 -15.77 -19.37
C LEU A 412 15.49 -16.73 -18.95
N ASP A 413 15.20 -17.78 -19.74
CA ASP A 413 14.18 -18.78 -19.42
C ASP A 413 14.48 -19.51 -18.12
N GLU A 414 15.77 -19.86 -17.88
CA GLU A 414 16.18 -20.45 -16.61
C GLU A 414 16.00 -19.49 -15.43
N VAL A 415 16.43 -18.22 -15.58
CA VAL A 415 16.32 -17.22 -14.53
C VAL A 415 14.86 -16.95 -14.20
N VAL A 416 14.01 -16.78 -15.21
CA VAL A 416 12.58 -16.45 -15.03
C VAL A 416 11.84 -17.54 -14.27
N LYS A 417 12.18 -18.82 -14.44
CA LYS A 417 11.57 -19.94 -13.70
C LYS A 417 11.87 -19.94 -12.21
N GLU A 418 13.00 -19.34 -11.80
CA GLU A 418 13.40 -19.25 -10.39
C GLU A 418 12.65 -18.17 -9.62
N TYR A 419 12.14 -17.13 -10.29
CA TYR A 419 11.57 -15.93 -9.67
C TYR A 419 10.06 -15.79 -9.89
N PRO A 420 9.26 -15.71 -8.83
CA PRO A 420 7.86 -15.28 -8.98
C PRO A 420 7.80 -13.80 -9.37
N VAL A 421 6.78 -13.41 -10.10
CA VAL A 421 6.48 -12.01 -10.38
C VAL A 421 5.14 -11.61 -9.78
N MET A 422 5.01 -10.35 -9.37
CA MET A 422 3.76 -9.82 -8.88
C MET A 422 3.10 -8.97 -9.96
N LEU A 423 1.81 -9.21 -10.22
CA LEU A 423 0.99 -8.40 -11.11
C LEU A 423 0.07 -7.51 -10.28
N ASN A 424 -0.08 -6.27 -10.72
CA ASN A 424 -0.98 -5.29 -10.10
C ASN A 424 -1.80 -4.55 -11.16
N ARG A 425 -3.10 -4.40 -10.91
CA ARG A 425 -3.97 -3.50 -11.68
C ARG A 425 -4.41 -2.33 -10.81
N ALA A 426 -4.26 -1.12 -11.33
CA ALA A 426 -4.81 0.09 -10.70
C ALA A 426 -6.25 0.35 -11.21
N PRO A 427 -7.20 0.75 -10.35
CA PRO A 427 -7.02 0.99 -8.91
C PRO A 427 -6.98 -0.30 -8.09
N THR A 428 -6.08 -0.38 -7.10
CA THR A 428 -6.01 -1.51 -6.18
C THR A 428 -7.04 -1.34 -5.06
N LEU A 429 -8.21 -1.94 -5.23
CA LEU A 429 -9.34 -1.76 -4.30
C LEU A 429 -9.24 -2.65 -3.07
N HIS A 430 -8.63 -3.83 -3.20
CA HIS A 430 -8.46 -4.82 -2.13
C HIS A 430 -7.16 -5.61 -2.33
N ARG A 431 -6.79 -6.43 -1.36
CA ARG A 431 -5.49 -7.15 -1.36
C ARG A 431 -5.28 -8.05 -2.58
N LEU A 432 -6.35 -8.61 -3.17
CA LEU A 432 -6.26 -9.47 -4.36
C LEU A 432 -6.03 -8.69 -5.67
N GLY A 433 -6.00 -7.36 -5.62
CA GLY A 433 -5.52 -6.52 -6.72
C GLY A 433 -4.00 -6.58 -6.94
N ILE A 434 -3.27 -7.29 -6.07
CA ILE A 434 -1.87 -7.67 -6.23
C ILE A 434 -1.76 -9.17 -5.96
N GLN A 435 -1.34 -9.93 -6.97
CA GLN A 435 -1.13 -11.37 -6.83
C GLN A 435 0.19 -11.78 -7.47
N ALA A 436 0.78 -12.84 -6.95
CA ALA A 436 2.00 -13.42 -7.48
C ALA A 436 1.68 -14.52 -8.49
N PHE A 437 2.54 -14.66 -9.49
CA PHE A 437 2.46 -15.66 -10.55
C PHE A 437 3.85 -16.19 -10.88
N GLU A 438 3.89 -17.39 -11.42
CA GLU A 438 5.06 -17.94 -12.08
C GLU A 438 5.08 -17.49 -13.54
N PRO A 439 6.08 -16.71 -13.96
CA PRO A 439 6.11 -16.18 -15.31
C PRO A 439 6.51 -17.25 -16.34
N THR A 440 5.84 -17.25 -17.47
CA THR A 440 6.22 -17.99 -18.67
C THR A 440 6.53 -16.99 -19.78
N LEU A 441 7.62 -17.20 -20.51
CA LEU A 441 8.02 -16.31 -21.59
C LEU A 441 7.10 -16.50 -22.79
N ILE A 442 6.61 -15.40 -23.31
CA ILE A 442 5.75 -15.38 -24.49
C ILE A 442 6.26 -14.40 -25.54
N GLU A 443 5.92 -14.68 -26.80
CA GLU A 443 6.09 -13.71 -27.89
C GLU A 443 5.04 -12.60 -27.82
N GLY A 444 5.36 -11.44 -28.34
CA GLY A 444 4.46 -10.29 -28.37
C GLY A 444 4.84 -9.20 -27.38
N LYS A 445 3.92 -8.28 -27.10
CA LYS A 445 4.15 -7.08 -26.27
C LYS A 445 3.19 -6.98 -25.08
N ALA A 446 2.17 -7.82 -25.02
CA ALA A 446 1.14 -7.80 -23.98
C ALA A 446 1.33 -8.94 -22.99
N ILE A 447 1.04 -8.70 -21.72
CA ILE A 447 1.03 -9.71 -20.67
C ILE A 447 -0.19 -10.61 -20.88
N GLN A 448 -0.01 -11.93 -20.85
CA GLN A 448 -1.12 -12.87 -20.80
C GLN A 448 -1.54 -13.13 -19.37
N LEU A 449 -2.85 -13.00 -19.13
CA LEU A 449 -3.45 -13.19 -17.82
C LEU A 449 -4.45 -14.35 -17.85
N HIS A 450 -4.44 -15.17 -16.81
CA HIS A 450 -5.40 -16.26 -16.68
C HIS A 450 -6.84 -15.72 -16.52
N PRO A 451 -7.83 -16.19 -17.28
CA PRO A 451 -9.17 -15.61 -17.28
C PRO A 451 -9.89 -15.67 -15.91
N LEU A 452 -9.65 -16.68 -15.09
CA LEU A 452 -10.32 -16.80 -13.78
C LEU A 452 -9.84 -15.79 -12.72
N VAL A 453 -8.66 -15.17 -12.88
CA VAL A 453 -8.18 -14.13 -11.96
C VAL A 453 -8.67 -12.73 -12.33
N CYS A 454 -9.28 -12.55 -13.50
CA CYS A 454 -9.80 -11.26 -13.95
C CYS A 454 -10.81 -10.65 -12.97
N THR A 455 -11.64 -11.47 -12.35
CA THR A 455 -12.62 -11.04 -11.34
C THR A 455 -11.93 -10.44 -10.11
N ALA A 456 -10.82 -11.03 -9.63
CA ALA A 456 -10.06 -10.54 -8.50
C ALA A 456 -9.37 -9.20 -8.79
N PHE A 457 -8.87 -9.01 -10.01
CA PHE A 457 -8.26 -7.75 -10.46
C PHE A 457 -9.29 -6.72 -10.94
N ASN A 458 -10.55 -7.11 -11.10
CA ASN A 458 -11.58 -6.34 -11.82
C ASN A 458 -11.04 -5.89 -13.20
N ALA A 459 -10.38 -6.81 -13.92
CA ALA A 459 -9.72 -6.57 -15.19
C ALA A 459 -10.54 -7.10 -16.36
N ASP A 460 -10.52 -6.36 -17.45
CA ASP A 460 -11.01 -6.76 -18.75
C ASP A 460 -9.93 -6.55 -19.83
N PHE A 461 -10.18 -7.04 -21.03
CA PHE A 461 -9.18 -7.02 -22.10
C PHE A 461 -9.50 -5.97 -23.19
N ASP A 462 -10.11 -4.87 -22.79
CA ASP A 462 -10.47 -3.75 -23.67
C ASP A 462 -9.35 -2.70 -23.86
N GLY A 463 -8.16 -2.96 -23.32
CA GLY A 463 -7.01 -2.06 -23.32
C GLY A 463 -6.44 -1.81 -21.92
N ASP A 464 -6.91 -2.53 -20.93
CA ASP A 464 -6.38 -2.48 -19.56
C ASP A 464 -4.88 -2.77 -19.54
N GLN A 465 -4.19 -2.10 -18.62
CA GLN A 465 -2.77 -2.29 -18.37
C GLN A 465 -2.55 -2.80 -16.94
N MET A 466 -1.53 -3.65 -16.80
CA MET A 466 -1.07 -4.10 -15.49
C MET A 466 0.41 -3.83 -15.30
N ALA A 467 0.78 -3.57 -14.06
CA ALA A 467 2.16 -3.43 -13.63
C ALA A 467 2.73 -4.80 -13.21
N VAL A 468 3.99 -5.02 -13.55
CA VAL A 468 4.77 -6.21 -13.14
C VAL A 468 5.86 -5.76 -12.19
N HIS A 469 6.06 -6.49 -11.11
CA HIS A 469 7.11 -6.25 -10.12
C HIS A 469 7.86 -7.55 -9.82
N VAL A 470 9.18 -7.46 -9.71
CA VAL A 470 10.04 -8.59 -9.36
C VAL A 470 10.48 -8.47 -7.89
N PRO A 471 10.12 -9.41 -7.01
CA PRO A 471 10.64 -9.45 -5.65
C PRO A 471 12.12 -9.83 -5.67
N LEU A 472 12.97 -9.06 -4.97
CA LEU A 472 14.42 -9.21 -5.04
C LEU A 472 15.00 -10.07 -3.91
N SER A 473 14.53 -9.87 -2.67
CA SER A 473 15.05 -10.63 -1.52
C SER A 473 14.39 -12.00 -1.42
N VAL A 474 15.11 -12.95 -0.79
CA VAL A 474 14.61 -14.31 -0.58
C VAL A 474 13.34 -14.30 0.27
N GLU A 475 13.30 -13.44 1.31
CA GLU A 475 12.12 -13.28 2.16
C GLU A 475 10.90 -12.83 1.35
N SER A 476 11.07 -11.82 0.49
CA SER A 476 9.98 -11.32 -0.39
C SER A 476 9.52 -12.38 -1.39
N GLN A 477 10.43 -13.23 -1.90
CA GLN A 477 10.07 -14.33 -2.80
C GLN A 477 9.29 -15.43 -2.08
N ILE A 478 9.67 -15.76 -0.84
CA ILE A 478 8.94 -16.72 0.00
C ILE A 478 7.55 -16.18 0.32
N GLU A 479 7.42 -14.93 0.73
CA GLU A 479 6.12 -14.30 0.97
C GLU A 479 5.25 -14.27 -0.29
N ALA A 480 5.83 -13.96 -1.45
CA ALA A 480 5.12 -13.98 -2.73
C ALA A 480 4.58 -15.39 -3.05
N ARG A 481 5.39 -16.44 -2.86
CA ARG A 481 4.97 -17.83 -3.10
C ARG A 481 3.98 -18.36 -2.08
N ALA A 482 4.20 -18.09 -0.78
CA ALA A 482 3.39 -18.64 0.29
C ALA A 482 2.03 -17.93 0.45
N LEU A 483 2.01 -16.57 0.36
CA LEU A 483 0.83 -15.77 0.69
C LEU A 483 0.14 -15.17 -0.55
N MET A 484 0.91 -14.78 -1.57
CA MET A 484 0.38 -13.97 -2.67
C MET A 484 0.13 -14.75 -3.96
N LEU A 485 0.57 -16.01 -4.06
CA LEU A 485 0.36 -16.82 -5.26
C LEU A 485 -1.14 -16.94 -5.55
N SER A 486 -1.54 -16.78 -6.80
CA SER A 486 -2.95 -16.81 -7.23
C SER A 486 -3.67 -18.11 -6.85
N SER A 487 -2.97 -19.24 -6.89
CA SER A 487 -3.50 -20.54 -6.46
C SER A 487 -3.85 -20.62 -4.96
N ASN A 488 -3.25 -19.76 -4.12
CA ASN A 488 -3.52 -19.73 -2.68
C ASN A 488 -4.66 -18.74 -2.33
N ASN A 489 -5.11 -17.93 -3.28
CA ASN A 489 -6.10 -16.87 -3.09
C ASN A 489 -7.44 -17.22 -3.78
N ILE A 490 -8.02 -18.37 -3.42
CA ILE A 490 -9.27 -18.89 -4.01
C ILE A 490 -10.48 -18.15 -3.45
N LEU A 491 -10.48 -17.82 -2.15
CA LEU A 491 -11.61 -17.21 -1.45
C LEU A 491 -11.48 -15.68 -1.35
N SER A 492 -12.62 -15.01 -1.41
CA SER A 492 -12.72 -13.57 -1.16
C SER A 492 -12.57 -13.27 0.33
N PRO A 493 -11.70 -12.33 0.74
CA PRO A 493 -11.55 -11.94 2.14
C PRO A 493 -12.77 -11.19 2.71
N ALA A 494 -13.68 -10.71 1.85
CA ALA A 494 -14.84 -9.95 2.28
C ALA A 494 -15.94 -10.82 2.85
N ASN A 495 -16.22 -11.97 2.23
CA ASN A 495 -17.36 -12.85 2.58
C ASN A 495 -17.02 -14.34 2.58
N GLY A 496 -15.79 -14.73 2.32
CA GLY A 496 -15.36 -16.13 2.28
C GLY A 496 -15.91 -16.94 1.09
N SER A 497 -16.59 -16.32 0.12
CA SER A 497 -17.03 -17.00 -1.09
C SER A 497 -15.89 -17.14 -2.10
N PRO A 498 -15.91 -18.16 -3.00
CA PRO A 498 -14.90 -18.25 -4.05
C PRO A 498 -14.91 -17.03 -4.96
N ILE A 499 -13.71 -16.47 -5.23
CA ILE A 499 -13.50 -15.38 -6.19
C ILE A 499 -13.07 -15.92 -7.56
N ILE A 500 -12.44 -17.09 -7.58
CA ILE A 500 -12.02 -17.81 -8.78
C ILE A 500 -13.23 -18.59 -9.28
N VAL A 501 -14.12 -17.92 -9.99
CA VAL A 501 -15.35 -18.49 -10.53
C VAL A 501 -15.35 -18.36 -12.03
N PRO A 502 -15.73 -19.43 -12.77
CA PRO A 502 -15.92 -19.34 -14.23
C PRO A 502 -16.83 -18.19 -14.63
N SER A 503 -16.52 -17.54 -15.73
CA SER A 503 -17.27 -16.42 -16.28
C SER A 503 -17.30 -16.47 -17.80
N GLN A 504 -18.18 -15.68 -18.43
CA GLN A 504 -18.26 -15.49 -19.89
C GLN A 504 -18.33 -16.84 -20.66
N ASP A 505 -17.43 -17.07 -21.60
CA ASP A 505 -17.41 -18.24 -22.48
C ASP A 505 -17.26 -19.57 -21.74
N ILE A 506 -16.62 -19.57 -20.55
CA ILE A 506 -16.47 -20.76 -19.73
C ILE A 506 -17.83 -21.20 -19.20
N VAL A 507 -18.64 -20.24 -18.71
CA VAL A 507 -20.01 -20.51 -18.25
C VAL A 507 -20.89 -20.96 -19.40
N LEU A 508 -20.77 -20.26 -20.55
CA LEU A 508 -21.54 -20.59 -21.75
C LEU A 508 -21.28 -22.02 -22.23
N GLY A 509 -20.00 -22.41 -22.28
CA GLY A 509 -19.62 -23.77 -22.67
C GLY A 509 -20.06 -24.84 -21.70
N THR A 510 -19.95 -24.61 -20.38
CA THR A 510 -20.41 -25.55 -19.36
C THR A 510 -21.95 -25.64 -19.31
N TYR A 511 -22.65 -24.52 -19.48
CA TYR A 511 -24.11 -24.49 -19.62
C TYR A 511 -24.57 -25.26 -20.82
N TYR A 512 -23.99 -25.01 -22.02
CA TYR A 512 -24.28 -25.75 -23.24
C TYR A 512 -24.07 -27.24 -23.05
N MET A 513 -22.97 -27.66 -22.43
CA MET A 513 -22.64 -29.06 -22.18
C MET A 513 -23.66 -29.76 -21.26
N THR A 514 -24.16 -29.06 -20.25
CA THR A 514 -25.01 -29.65 -19.19
C THR A 514 -26.52 -29.54 -19.47
N ARG A 515 -26.92 -28.83 -20.51
CA ARG A 515 -28.31 -28.70 -20.93
C ARG A 515 -28.84 -30.02 -21.48
N ASP A 516 -30.09 -30.30 -21.22
CA ASP A 516 -30.84 -31.42 -21.80
C ASP A 516 -31.75 -30.94 -22.96
N VAL A 517 -31.94 -31.76 -23.96
CA VAL A 517 -32.82 -31.50 -25.09
C VAL A 517 -33.54 -32.79 -25.42
N ASP A 518 -34.87 -32.73 -25.51
CA ASP A 518 -35.68 -33.87 -25.86
C ASP A 518 -35.61 -34.17 -27.37
N GLY A 519 -35.73 -35.42 -27.74
CA GLY A 519 -35.70 -35.85 -29.15
C GLY A 519 -34.31 -36.00 -29.75
N CYS A 520 -33.24 -35.95 -28.93
CA CYS A 520 -31.87 -36.09 -29.39
C CYS A 520 -31.53 -37.54 -29.75
N LYS A 521 -30.60 -37.71 -30.69
CA LYS A 521 -30.07 -39.00 -31.08
C LYS A 521 -29.48 -39.75 -29.89
N GLY A 522 -30.02 -40.97 -29.61
CA GLY A 522 -29.55 -41.82 -28.53
C GLY A 522 -30.26 -41.61 -27.21
N GLU A 523 -31.34 -40.86 -27.18
CA GLU A 523 -32.20 -40.73 -26.00
C GLU A 523 -32.71 -42.08 -25.49
N GLY A 524 -32.74 -42.27 -24.16
CA GLY A 524 -33.19 -43.49 -23.50
C GLY A 524 -32.21 -44.67 -23.52
N LYS A 525 -31.03 -44.52 -24.12
CA LYS A 525 -30.03 -45.61 -24.12
C LYS A 525 -29.46 -45.82 -22.71
N ILE A 526 -29.13 -47.09 -22.43
CA ILE A 526 -28.58 -47.53 -21.15
C ILE A 526 -27.13 -47.90 -21.34
N PHE A 527 -26.28 -47.40 -20.44
CA PHE A 527 -24.83 -47.64 -20.44
C PHE A 527 -24.35 -48.23 -19.12
N SER A 528 -23.40 -49.15 -19.20
CA SER A 528 -22.83 -49.84 -18.05
C SER A 528 -21.76 -49.05 -17.33
N SER A 529 -21.10 -48.14 -18.04
CA SER A 529 -19.98 -47.34 -17.51
C SER A 529 -19.85 -45.97 -18.21
N ILE A 530 -19.11 -45.07 -17.59
CA ILE A 530 -18.76 -43.73 -18.11
C ILE A 530 -17.94 -43.87 -19.39
N GLN A 531 -17.03 -44.84 -19.47
CA GLN A 531 -16.21 -45.07 -20.64
C GLN A 531 -17.05 -45.48 -21.86
N GLU A 532 -18.07 -46.31 -21.66
CA GLU A 532 -19.00 -46.70 -22.73
C GLU A 532 -19.75 -45.47 -23.29
N VAL A 533 -20.22 -44.56 -22.42
CA VAL A 533 -20.84 -43.29 -22.84
C VAL A 533 -19.89 -42.47 -23.70
N ARG A 534 -18.63 -42.37 -23.30
CA ARG A 534 -17.61 -41.64 -24.05
C ARG A 534 -17.35 -42.22 -25.43
N ILE A 535 -17.21 -43.57 -25.52
CA ILE A 535 -17.03 -44.28 -26.80
C ILE A 535 -18.23 -44.05 -27.70
N ALA A 536 -19.46 -44.16 -27.15
CA ALA A 536 -20.69 -43.92 -27.90
C ALA A 536 -20.81 -42.48 -28.40
N TYR A 537 -20.36 -41.50 -27.61
CA TYR A 537 -20.30 -40.09 -28.02
C TYR A 537 -19.27 -39.85 -29.11
N ASP A 538 -18.05 -40.34 -28.95
CA ASP A 538 -16.96 -40.19 -29.91
C ASP A 538 -17.30 -40.88 -31.26
N SER A 539 -18.03 -42.04 -31.22
CA SER A 539 -18.53 -42.72 -32.40
C SER A 539 -19.82 -42.10 -32.99
N ARG A 540 -20.30 -40.97 -32.44
CA ARG A 540 -21.53 -40.25 -32.86
C ARG A 540 -22.81 -41.11 -32.81
N GLN A 541 -22.86 -42.06 -31.89
CA GLN A 541 -24.08 -42.89 -31.66
C GLN A 541 -25.06 -42.20 -30.71
N VAL A 542 -24.60 -41.24 -29.94
CA VAL A 542 -25.40 -40.42 -29.04
C VAL A 542 -24.98 -38.94 -29.13
N ASP A 543 -25.95 -38.05 -28.96
CA ASP A 543 -25.70 -36.60 -28.93
C ASP A 543 -25.38 -36.13 -27.52
N LEU A 544 -24.71 -34.95 -27.40
CA LEU A 544 -24.26 -34.39 -26.15
C LEU A 544 -25.40 -34.14 -25.14
N HIS A 545 -26.58 -33.74 -25.66
CA HIS A 545 -27.74 -33.34 -24.86
C HIS A 545 -28.73 -34.48 -24.62
N ALA A 546 -28.46 -35.70 -25.16
CA ALA A 546 -29.34 -36.82 -25.03
C ALA A 546 -29.47 -37.29 -23.59
N LYS A 547 -30.70 -37.52 -23.13
CA LYS A 547 -31.02 -38.13 -21.84
C LYS A 547 -30.71 -39.63 -21.90
N ILE A 548 -29.88 -40.11 -20.99
CA ILE A 548 -29.40 -41.48 -20.93
C ILE A 548 -29.49 -42.03 -19.50
N LEU A 549 -29.50 -43.36 -19.39
CA LEU A 549 -29.35 -44.07 -18.12
C LEU A 549 -27.91 -44.62 -18.05
N VAL A 550 -27.18 -44.28 -17.01
CA VAL A 550 -25.82 -44.78 -16.81
C VAL A 550 -25.62 -45.31 -15.41
N ARG A 551 -24.81 -46.33 -15.25
CA ARG A 551 -24.42 -46.83 -13.93
C ARG A 551 -23.25 -46.07 -13.37
N ILE A 552 -23.49 -45.30 -12.29
CA ILE A 552 -22.50 -44.51 -11.57
C ILE A 552 -22.50 -44.98 -10.11
N ASN A 553 -21.33 -45.30 -9.56
CA ASN A 553 -21.16 -45.79 -8.18
C ASN A 553 -22.13 -46.95 -7.83
N GLY A 554 -22.36 -47.87 -8.78
CA GLY A 554 -23.23 -49.01 -8.58
C GLY A 554 -24.76 -48.79 -8.82
N GLN A 555 -25.20 -47.55 -8.89
CA GLN A 555 -26.61 -47.16 -9.07
C GLN A 555 -26.89 -46.70 -10.51
N ARG A 556 -28.10 -47.00 -11.01
CA ARG A 556 -28.56 -46.47 -12.31
C ARG A 556 -29.10 -45.08 -12.09
N THR A 557 -28.49 -44.11 -12.76
CA THR A 557 -28.85 -42.69 -12.65
C THR A 557 -29.25 -42.15 -14.02
N GLU A 558 -30.35 -41.41 -14.07
CA GLU A 558 -30.77 -40.68 -15.25
C GLU A 558 -29.99 -39.38 -15.35
N THR A 559 -29.41 -39.13 -16.52
CA THR A 559 -28.53 -37.99 -16.76
C THR A 559 -28.42 -37.68 -18.24
N THR A 560 -27.55 -36.72 -18.63
CA THR A 560 -27.19 -36.44 -20.03
C THR A 560 -25.77 -36.87 -20.33
N VAL A 561 -25.48 -37.14 -21.59
CA VAL A 561 -24.10 -37.44 -22.05
C VAL A 561 -23.13 -36.35 -21.63
N GLY A 562 -23.51 -35.07 -21.78
CA GLY A 562 -22.67 -33.95 -21.41
C GLY A 562 -22.31 -33.88 -19.90
N ARG A 563 -23.30 -34.19 -19.02
CA ARG A 563 -23.05 -34.23 -17.56
C ARG A 563 -22.13 -35.39 -17.18
N VAL A 564 -22.20 -36.51 -17.85
CA VAL A 564 -21.30 -37.65 -17.64
C VAL A 564 -19.87 -37.30 -18.06
N LEU A 565 -19.70 -36.64 -19.23
CA LEU A 565 -18.40 -36.19 -19.70
C LEU A 565 -17.80 -35.09 -18.80
N LEU A 566 -18.64 -34.24 -18.21
CA LEU A 566 -18.19 -33.26 -17.20
C LEU A 566 -17.78 -33.94 -15.90
N TRP A 567 -18.49 -35.00 -15.48
CA TRP A 567 -18.13 -35.79 -14.31
C TRP A 567 -16.76 -36.46 -14.45
N GLU A 568 -16.35 -36.79 -15.66
CA GLU A 568 -15.03 -37.40 -15.90
C GLU A 568 -13.87 -36.51 -15.50
N ILE A 569 -14.02 -35.18 -15.60
CA ILE A 569 -12.98 -34.21 -15.25
C ILE A 569 -12.96 -33.83 -13.77
N MET A 570 -13.99 -34.23 -13.00
CA MET A 570 -14.06 -33.97 -11.57
C MET A 570 -12.97 -34.74 -10.82
N PRO A 571 -12.43 -34.20 -9.73
CA PRO A 571 -11.57 -34.97 -8.83
C PRO A 571 -12.33 -36.17 -8.25
N LYS A 572 -11.67 -37.31 -8.24
CA LYS A 572 -12.27 -38.59 -7.74
C LYS A 572 -11.69 -38.99 -6.38
N ASP A 573 -11.36 -38.03 -5.56
CA ASP A 573 -10.84 -38.25 -4.22
C ASP A 573 -11.97 -38.73 -3.29
N TYR A 574 -11.60 -39.46 -2.24
CA TYR A 574 -12.50 -39.93 -1.21
C TYR A 574 -12.26 -39.23 0.12
N LEU A 575 -13.30 -39.05 0.88
CA LEU A 575 -13.28 -38.75 2.30
C LEU A 575 -13.52 -40.06 3.06
N MET A 576 -12.65 -40.39 3.99
CA MET A 576 -12.76 -41.60 4.80
C MET A 576 -12.88 -41.26 6.27
N ALA A 577 -13.92 -41.73 6.92
CA ALA A 577 -14.00 -41.83 8.37
C ALA A 577 -13.36 -43.12 8.81
N MET A 578 -12.51 -43.07 9.82
CA MET A 578 -11.78 -44.26 10.26
C MET A 578 -11.68 -44.34 11.77
N ARG A 579 -11.44 -45.55 12.26
CA ARG A 579 -11.01 -45.82 13.62
C ARG A 579 -9.53 -46.13 13.64
N HIS A 580 -8.88 -45.76 14.72
CA HIS A 580 -7.44 -45.87 14.85
C HIS A 580 -7.04 -46.63 16.12
N LEU A 581 -6.10 -47.55 15.96
CA LEU A 581 -5.44 -48.26 17.04
C LEU A 581 -3.95 -48.06 16.96
N ARG A 582 -3.35 -47.61 18.04
CA ARG A 582 -1.90 -47.38 18.12
C ARG A 582 -1.27 -48.19 19.24
N VAL A 583 -0.18 -48.90 18.94
CA VAL A 583 0.64 -49.63 19.90
C VAL A 583 2.12 -49.34 19.66
N ASN A 584 2.95 -49.59 20.68
CA ASN A 584 4.41 -49.36 20.61
C ASN A 584 5.22 -50.65 20.38
N ASP A 585 4.59 -51.86 20.36
CA ASP A 585 5.23 -53.14 20.14
C ASP A 585 4.79 -53.78 18.83
N ALA A 586 5.76 -54.14 17.99
CA ALA A 586 5.52 -54.79 16.71
C ALA A 586 4.88 -56.16 16.82
N ASN A 587 5.22 -56.96 17.87
CA ASN A 587 4.65 -58.26 18.06
C ASN A 587 3.19 -58.18 18.50
N LEU A 588 2.88 -57.20 19.37
CA LEU A 588 1.51 -56.92 19.79
C LEU A 588 0.67 -56.43 18.60
N ALA A 589 1.16 -55.58 17.75
CA ALA A 589 0.47 -55.10 16.55
C ALA A 589 0.14 -56.25 15.58
N LYS A 590 1.08 -57.20 15.35
CA LYS A 590 0.83 -58.38 14.53
C LYS A 590 -0.18 -59.35 15.16
N THR A 591 -0.16 -59.48 16.49
CA THR A 591 -1.11 -60.34 17.22
C THR A 591 -2.52 -59.73 17.13
N ILE A 592 -2.68 -58.44 17.27
CA ILE A 592 -3.93 -57.71 17.13
C ILE A 592 -4.44 -57.82 15.67
N SER A 593 -3.57 -57.61 14.68
CA SER A 593 -3.95 -57.80 13.27
C SER A 593 -4.46 -59.21 12.97
N LYS A 594 -3.86 -60.24 13.57
CA LYS A 594 -4.32 -61.62 13.45
C LYS A 594 -5.69 -61.83 14.13
N LYS A 595 -5.91 -61.32 15.33
CA LYS A 595 -7.17 -61.38 16.07
C LYS A 595 -8.32 -60.76 15.27
N ILE A 596 -8.05 -59.58 14.62
CA ILE A 596 -9.02 -58.94 13.73
C ILE A 596 -9.34 -59.82 12.54
N SER A 597 -8.33 -60.48 11.95
CA SER A 597 -8.54 -61.42 10.86
C SER A 597 -9.34 -62.66 11.28
N ASP A 598 -9.23 -63.07 12.55
CA ASP A 598 -9.98 -64.17 13.18
C ASP A 598 -11.40 -63.76 13.58
N GLY A 599 -11.79 -62.48 13.43
CA GLY A 599 -13.18 -61.97 13.60
C GLY A 599 -13.43 -61.28 14.95
N GLU A 600 -12.41 -60.96 15.74
CA GLU A 600 -12.57 -60.14 16.94
C GLU A 600 -12.94 -58.68 16.60
N ASP A 601 -13.78 -58.02 17.43
CA ASP A 601 -14.24 -56.65 17.19
C ASP A 601 -13.10 -55.64 17.37
N PHE A 602 -12.93 -54.78 16.36
CA PHE A 602 -11.91 -53.73 16.35
C PHE A 602 -12.06 -52.75 17.52
N ILE A 603 -13.30 -52.40 17.91
CA ILE A 603 -13.60 -51.47 18.99
C ILE A 603 -13.18 -52.04 20.36
N GLU A 604 -13.39 -53.33 20.59
CA GLU A 604 -12.96 -53.99 21.83
C GLU A 604 -11.43 -53.98 21.94
N LEU A 605 -10.73 -54.27 20.83
CA LEU A 605 -9.28 -54.23 20.77
C LEU A 605 -8.69 -52.82 20.93
N VAL A 606 -9.39 -51.77 20.44
CA VAL A 606 -9.02 -50.39 20.69
C VAL A 606 -9.10 -50.05 22.18
N LYS A 607 -10.20 -50.42 22.83
CA LYS A 607 -10.38 -50.19 24.29
C LYS A 607 -9.37 -50.91 25.14
N GLU A 608 -8.93 -52.09 24.74
CA GLU A 608 -8.02 -52.94 25.51
C GLU A 608 -6.55 -52.50 25.29
N HIS A 609 -6.15 -52.23 24.04
CA HIS A 609 -4.74 -52.14 23.66
C HIS A 609 -4.30 -50.80 23.14
N SER A 610 -5.18 -49.88 22.72
CA SER A 610 -4.76 -48.63 22.10
C SER A 610 -4.12 -47.65 23.08
N LEU A 611 -2.98 -47.07 22.66
CA LEU A 611 -2.26 -45.99 23.34
C LEU A 611 -2.57 -44.63 22.74
N SER A 612 -3.55 -44.55 21.86
CA SER A 612 -3.97 -43.31 21.21
C SER A 612 -4.85 -42.46 22.12
N ALA A 613 -4.86 -41.13 21.90
CA ALA A 613 -5.79 -40.24 22.59
C ALA A 613 -7.25 -40.49 22.24
N ASP A 614 -7.51 -41.10 21.07
CA ASP A 614 -8.86 -41.40 20.54
C ASP A 614 -9.47 -42.66 21.16
N ARG A 615 -8.77 -43.32 22.08
CA ARG A 615 -9.19 -44.57 22.73
C ARG A 615 -10.59 -44.47 23.38
N ASP A 616 -10.83 -43.32 24.06
CA ASP A 616 -12.07 -43.07 24.78
C ASP A 616 -13.29 -42.83 23.84
N ASP A 617 -13.00 -42.46 22.59
CA ASP A 617 -13.98 -42.29 21.50
C ASP A 617 -14.03 -43.50 20.56
N ASP A 618 -13.79 -44.72 21.07
CA ASP A 618 -13.75 -45.97 20.31
C ASP A 618 -12.74 -45.90 19.13
N GLY A 619 -11.70 -45.13 19.25
CA GLY A 619 -10.69 -44.88 18.22
C GLY A 619 -11.18 -44.06 17.04
N TYR A 620 -12.36 -43.43 17.08
CA TYR A 620 -12.93 -42.69 15.96
C TYR A 620 -12.23 -41.33 15.74
N ILE A 621 -11.67 -41.10 14.55
CA ILE A 621 -10.92 -39.89 14.18
C ILE A 621 -11.63 -39.01 13.15
N GLY A 622 -12.86 -39.33 12.78
CA GLY A 622 -13.66 -38.54 11.85
C GLY A 622 -13.27 -38.70 10.37
N LEU A 623 -13.83 -37.81 9.54
CA LEU A 623 -13.61 -37.80 8.09
C LEU A 623 -12.30 -37.08 7.77
N LEU A 624 -11.37 -37.76 7.09
CA LEU A 624 -10.11 -37.25 6.63
C LEU A 624 -9.93 -37.43 5.12
N ARG A 625 -9.20 -36.51 4.50
CA ARG A 625 -8.65 -36.67 3.15
C ARG A 625 -7.27 -37.32 3.24
N ASN A 626 -6.78 -37.84 2.12
CA ASN A 626 -5.42 -38.41 2.05
C ASN A 626 -4.35 -37.44 2.55
N ASP A 627 -4.37 -36.16 2.11
CA ASP A 627 -3.40 -35.15 2.52
C ASP A 627 -3.53 -34.70 3.99
N GLU A 628 -4.73 -34.82 4.56
CA GLU A 628 -4.96 -34.58 6.00
C GLU A 628 -4.48 -35.74 6.84
N PHE A 629 -4.73 -36.99 6.37
CA PHE A 629 -4.23 -38.18 7.01
C PHE A 629 -2.71 -38.16 7.11
N GLN A 630 -2.00 -37.86 6.00
CA GLN A 630 -0.55 -37.70 6.02
C GLN A 630 -0.05 -36.71 7.07
N ARG A 631 -0.72 -35.55 7.21
CA ARG A 631 -0.35 -34.50 8.19
C ARG A 631 -0.68 -34.88 9.64
N VAL A 632 -1.83 -35.51 9.88
CA VAL A 632 -2.27 -35.88 11.24
C VAL A 632 -1.41 -36.99 11.82
N PHE A 633 -1.03 -37.95 11.00
CA PHE A 633 -0.26 -39.12 11.45
C PHE A 633 1.22 -39.05 11.13
N ASP A 634 1.70 -38.01 10.43
CA ASP A 634 3.07 -37.91 9.90
C ASP A 634 3.42 -39.13 9.02
N ALA A 635 2.41 -39.63 8.27
CA ALA A 635 2.50 -40.82 7.44
C ALA A 635 3.11 -40.51 6.07
N GLY A 636 3.84 -41.46 5.51
CA GLY A 636 4.34 -41.38 4.13
C GLY A 636 3.20 -41.44 3.10
N GLU A 637 3.46 -40.91 1.87
CA GLU A 637 2.47 -40.93 0.77
C GLU A 637 2.02 -42.39 0.44
N ALA A 638 2.95 -43.33 0.43
CA ALA A 638 2.65 -44.74 0.15
C ALA A 638 1.76 -45.41 1.23
N ASP A 639 1.97 -45.05 2.50
CA ASP A 639 1.17 -45.57 3.62
C ASP A 639 -0.23 -44.99 3.58
N ALA A 640 -0.38 -43.71 3.29
CA ALA A 640 -1.67 -43.06 3.11
C ALA A 640 -2.44 -43.65 1.93
N ASP A 641 -1.80 -43.85 0.79
CA ASP A 641 -2.40 -44.46 -0.39
C ASP A 641 -2.90 -45.91 -0.11
N GLN A 642 -2.15 -46.66 0.69
CA GLN A 642 -2.55 -48.00 1.13
C GLN A 642 -3.85 -47.97 1.97
N VAL A 643 -3.97 -47.02 2.91
CA VAL A 643 -5.19 -46.87 3.72
C VAL A 643 -6.36 -46.38 2.86
N PHE A 644 -6.14 -45.45 1.97
CA PHE A 644 -7.20 -44.90 1.10
C PHE A 644 -7.62 -45.81 -0.05
N ALA A 645 -6.90 -46.90 -0.28
CA ALA A 645 -7.31 -48.00 -1.20
C ALA A 645 -8.34 -48.98 -0.60
N LEU A 646 -8.50 -49.01 0.73
CA LEU A 646 -9.41 -49.91 1.44
C LEU A 646 -10.86 -49.53 1.20
N ASP A 647 -11.76 -50.51 1.36
CA ASP A 647 -13.18 -50.31 1.31
C ASP A 647 -13.81 -50.21 2.73
N GLU A 648 -15.11 -49.89 2.82
CA GLU A 648 -15.81 -49.79 4.10
C GLU A 648 -15.75 -51.08 4.89
N ASN A 649 -15.48 -50.97 6.18
CA ASN A 649 -15.25 -52.07 7.14
C ASN A 649 -13.92 -52.81 6.98
N ASP A 650 -13.08 -52.49 6.00
CA ASP A 650 -11.75 -53.08 5.89
C ASP A 650 -10.82 -52.49 6.96
N VAL A 651 -9.83 -53.30 7.35
CA VAL A 651 -8.77 -52.89 8.27
C VAL A 651 -7.42 -52.88 7.55
N SER A 652 -6.61 -51.84 7.78
CA SER A 652 -5.30 -51.73 7.16
C SER A 652 -4.32 -52.81 7.64
N ALA A 653 -3.31 -53.07 6.86
CA ALA A 653 -2.10 -53.74 7.37
C ALA A 653 -1.49 -52.90 8.51
N VAL A 654 -0.61 -53.50 9.30
CA VAL A 654 0.15 -52.78 10.32
C VAL A 654 1.08 -51.79 9.65
N ILE A 655 0.87 -50.50 9.94
CA ILE A 655 1.67 -49.41 9.39
C ILE A 655 2.62 -48.89 10.49
N ALA A 656 3.90 -48.82 10.20
CA ALA A 656 4.91 -48.29 11.14
C ALA A 656 5.13 -46.82 10.89
N ILE A 657 4.75 -45.97 11.84
CA ILE A 657 4.94 -44.52 11.75
C ILE A 657 5.80 -44.06 12.95
N GLY A 658 7.02 -43.61 12.71
CA GLY A 658 7.99 -43.32 13.75
C GLY A 658 8.31 -44.55 14.60
N ASN A 659 8.11 -44.47 15.91
CA ASN A 659 8.36 -45.56 16.86
C ASN A 659 7.09 -46.36 17.23
N ASN A 660 5.96 -46.12 16.55
CA ASN A 660 4.68 -46.74 16.85
C ASN A 660 4.16 -47.53 15.66
N TYR A 661 3.25 -48.45 15.95
CA TYR A 661 2.54 -49.26 14.98
C TYR A 661 1.06 -48.91 15.01
N HIS A 662 0.49 -48.70 13.84
CA HIS A 662 -0.85 -48.18 13.64
C HIS A 662 -1.70 -49.16 12.81
N LEU A 663 -2.95 -49.29 13.16
CA LEU A 663 -3.99 -49.99 12.39
C LEU A 663 -5.20 -49.06 12.24
N PHE A 664 -5.77 -49.04 11.06
CA PHE A 664 -6.94 -48.22 10.71
C PHE A 664 -8.08 -49.08 10.19
N GLN A 665 -9.27 -48.91 10.75
CA GLN A 665 -10.50 -49.50 10.22
C GLN A 665 -11.30 -48.40 9.53
N ILE A 666 -11.71 -48.64 8.29
CA ILE A 666 -12.55 -47.70 7.54
C ILE A 666 -14.00 -47.83 7.99
N VAL A 667 -14.58 -46.77 8.51
CA VAL A 667 -15.98 -46.72 8.97
C VAL A 667 -16.94 -46.27 7.86
N GLU A 668 -16.49 -45.24 7.11
CA GLU A 668 -17.27 -44.64 6.02
C GLU A 668 -16.32 -44.20 4.90
N LYS A 669 -16.69 -44.51 3.66
CA LYS A 669 -15.97 -44.09 2.46
C LYS A 669 -16.94 -43.40 1.53
N ARG A 670 -16.83 -42.09 1.39
CA ARG A 670 -17.68 -41.34 0.48
C ARG A 670 -16.88 -40.56 -0.53
N PRO A 671 -17.33 -40.42 -1.78
CA PRO A 671 -16.68 -39.56 -2.74
C PRO A 671 -16.70 -38.12 -2.24
N ALA A 672 -15.55 -37.44 -2.29
CA ALA A 672 -15.41 -36.04 -1.86
C ALA A 672 -16.23 -35.08 -2.75
N MET A 673 -16.55 -35.50 -3.99
CA MET A 673 -17.47 -34.83 -4.90
C MET A 673 -18.58 -35.79 -5.33
N PRO A 674 -19.83 -35.61 -4.91
CA PRO A 674 -20.93 -36.47 -5.34
C PRO A 674 -21.38 -36.12 -6.77
N PHE A 675 -21.90 -37.12 -7.51
CA PHE A 675 -22.38 -36.94 -8.89
C PHE A 675 -23.55 -35.96 -8.99
N GLU A 676 -24.39 -35.90 -7.97
CA GLU A 676 -25.55 -35.02 -7.87
C GLU A 676 -25.14 -33.53 -7.97
N ALA A 677 -23.94 -33.16 -7.52
CA ALA A 677 -23.42 -31.80 -7.63
C ALA A 677 -23.27 -31.37 -9.09
N VAL A 678 -23.08 -32.33 -10.01
CA VAL A 678 -22.85 -32.07 -11.46
C VAL A 678 -24.10 -32.45 -12.28
N ASN A 679 -25.00 -33.30 -11.77
CA ASN A 679 -26.17 -33.75 -12.48
C ASN A 679 -27.32 -32.73 -12.53
N LYS A 680 -26.95 -31.47 -12.85
CA LYS A 680 -27.87 -30.36 -13.04
C LYS A 680 -27.33 -29.44 -14.16
N VAL A 681 -28.18 -28.55 -14.64
CA VAL A 681 -27.71 -27.49 -15.55
C VAL A 681 -26.80 -26.56 -14.77
N LEU A 682 -25.58 -26.36 -15.25
CA LEU A 682 -24.58 -25.54 -14.58
C LEU A 682 -24.58 -24.13 -15.13
N ASP A 683 -25.26 -23.23 -14.43
CA ASP A 683 -25.16 -21.79 -14.62
C ASP A 683 -24.01 -21.20 -13.78
N LYS A 684 -23.84 -19.87 -13.80
CA LYS A 684 -22.81 -19.16 -13.03
C LYS A 684 -22.93 -19.39 -11.51
N GLY A 685 -24.18 -19.50 -11.01
CA GLY A 685 -24.46 -19.75 -9.59
C GLY A 685 -24.06 -21.18 -9.19
N ALA A 686 -24.50 -22.16 -9.95
CA ALA A 686 -24.16 -23.57 -9.73
C ALA A 686 -22.65 -23.85 -9.84
N LEU A 687 -21.95 -23.19 -10.76
CA LEU A 687 -20.49 -23.28 -10.88
C LEU A 687 -19.77 -22.69 -9.66
N ARG A 688 -20.28 -21.59 -9.10
CA ARG A 688 -19.74 -21.02 -7.86
C ARG A 688 -19.92 -21.98 -6.69
N GLU A 689 -21.10 -22.54 -6.54
CA GLU A 689 -21.37 -23.56 -5.51
C GLU A 689 -20.46 -24.77 -5.68
N LEU A 690 -20.24 -25.24 -6.91
CA LEU A 690 -19.37 -26.36 -7.22
C LEU A 690 -17.91 -26.07 -6.80
N VAL A 691 -17.40 -24.88 -7.06
CA VAL A 691 -16.05 -24.48 -6.66
C VAL A 691 -15.96 -24.34 -5.15
N ASP A 692 -16.99 -23.79 -4.47
CA ASP A 692 -17.03 -23.68 -3.00
C ASP A 692 -17.05 -25.05 -2.35
N PHE A 693 -17.89 -25.95 -2.87
CA PHE A 693 -17.99 -27.33 -2.41
C PHE A 693 -16.65 -28.08 -2.57
N ALA A 694 -16.01 -27.92 -3.74
CA ALA A 694 -14.70 -28.49 -4.00
C ALA A 694 -13.63 -27.96 -3.02
N TYR A 695 -13.62 -26.68 -2.76
CA TYR A 695 -12.66 -26.07 -1.83
C TYR A 695 -12.82 -26.62 -0.41
N ARG A 696 -14.05 -26.74 0.08
CA ARG A 696 -14.36 -27.23 1.43
C ARG A 696 -14.04 -28.69 1.61
N ASN A 697 -14.34 -29.50 0.60
CA ASN A 697 -14.22 -30.97 0.70
C ASN A 697 -12.88 -31.51 0.16
N LEU A 698 -12.30 -30.90 -0.85
CA LEU A 698 -11.09 -31.37 -1.54
C LEU A 698 -9.85 -30.52 -1.26
N GLY A 699 -10.03 -29.31 -0.68
CA GLY A 699 -8.93 -28.38 -0.40
C GLY A 699 -8.46 -27.58 -1.60
N SER A 700 -7.44 -26.71 -1.38
CA SER A 700 -7.01 -25.71 -2.35
C SER A 700 -6.41 -26.33 -3.62
N LYS A 701 -5.53 -27.33 -3.50
CA LYS A 701 -4.82 -27.95 -4.64
C LYS A 701 -5.78 -28.57 -5.64
N ALA A 702 -6.72 -29.40 -5.16
CA ALA A 702 -7.70 -30.05 -6.02
C ALA A 702 -8.65 -29.04 -6.66
N THR A 703 -9.05 -27.99 -5.94
CA THR A 703 -9.89 -26.91 -6.46
C THR A 703 -9.21 -26.12 -7.58
N VAL A 704 -7.91 -25.85 -7.48
CA VAL A 704 -7.14 -25.19 -8.54
C VAL A 704 -7.13 -26.05 -9.80
N ILE A 705 -6.84 -27.35 -9.66
CA ILE A 705 -6.83 -28.29 -10.79
C ILE A 705 -8.23 -28.40 -11.42
N LEU A 706 -9.27 -28.47 -10.60
CA LEU A 706 -10.65 -28.48 -11.07
C LEU A 706 -10.99 -27.19 -11.85
N SER A 707 -10.61 -26.04 -11.33
CA SER A 707 -10.86 -24.73 -11.97
C SER A 707 -10.19 -24.64 -13.34
N ASP A 708 -8.95 -25.11 -13.47
CA ASP A 708 -8.24 -25.18 -14.75
C ASP A 708 -8.93 -26.14 -15.73
N ARG A 709 -9.35 -27.32 -15.28
CA ARG A 709 -10.10 -28.29 -16.12
C ARG A 709 -11.45 -27.74 -16.55
N LEU A 710 -12.18 -27.06 -15.66
CA LEU A 710 -13.46 -26.41 -15.98
C LEU A 710 -13.26 -25.31 -17.03
N LYS A 711 -12.20 -24.51 -16.91
CA LYS A 711 -11.83 -23.50 -17.90
C LYS A 711 -11.61 -24.14 -19.29
N ASP A 712 -10.75 -25.15 -19.36
CA ASP A 712 -10.41 -25.81 -20.61
C ASP A 712 -11.62 -26.47 -21.25
N THR A 713 -12.46 -27.13 -20.44
CA THR A 713 -13.71 -27.78 -20.90
C THR A 713 -14.71 -26.73 -21.35
N GLY A 714 -14.91 -25.65 -20.59
CA GLY A 714 -15.82 -24.56 -20.95
C GLY A 714 -15.46 -23.94 -22.31
N TYR A 715 -14.21 -23.60 -22.53
CA TYR A 715 -13.78 -23.09 -23.84
C TYR A 715 -13.96 -24.09 -24.97
N LYS A 716 -13.61 -25.37 -24.73
CA LYS A 716 -13.77 -26.43 -25.72
C LYS A 716 -15.22 -26.58 -26.17
N TYR A 717 -16.15 -26.57 -25.24
CA TYR A 717 -17.56 -26.79 -25.55
C TYR A 717 -18.28 -25.52 -26.00
N SER A 718 -17.83 -24.35 -25.59
CA SER A 718 -18.27 -23.08 -26.17
C SER A 718 -17.91 -22.98 -27.66
N THR A 719 -16.68 -23.39 -28.00
CA THR A 719 -16.21 -23.44 -29.41
C THR A 719 -16.96 -24.49 -30.21
N LYS A 720 -17.14 -25.69 -29.67
CA LYS A 720 -17.92 -26.78 -30.35
C LYS A 720 -19.37 -26.40 -30.54
N GLY A 721 -19.97 -25.71 -29.58
CA GLY A 721 -21.37 -25.26 -29.66
C GLY A 721 -21.60 -24.21 -30.72
N GLY A 722 -20.54 -23.44 -31.13
CA GLY A 722 -20.64 -22.41 -32.15
C GLY A 722 -21.70 -21.36 -31.82
N LEU A 723 -21.83 -21.03 -30.51
CA LEU A 723 -22.88 -20.16 -30.01
C LEU A 723 -22.69 -18.73 -30.51
N SER A 724 -23.73 -18.17 -31.11
CA SER A 724 -23.75 -16.84 -31.67
C SER A 724 -25.07 -16.15 -31.36
N ILE A 725 -25.06 -14.82 -31.30
CA ILE A 725 -26.25 -14.00 -31.07
C ILE A 725 -26.45 -13.12 -32.32
N SER A 726 -27.66 -13.14 -32.86
CA SER A 726 -28.07 -12.25 -33.96
C SER A 726 -29.05 -11.19 -33.44
N ILE A 727 -29.31 -10.18 -34.28
CA ILE A 727 -30.32 -9.15 -33.94
C ILE A 727 -31.70 -9.79 -33.81
N ASN A 728 -32.00 -10.85 -34.57
CA ASN A 728 -33.28 -11.55 -34.51
C ASN A 728 -33.52 -12.34 -33.20
N ASP A 729 -32.44 -12.63 -32.45
CA ASP A 729 -32.52 -13.28 -31.15
C ASP A 729 -32.91 -12.31 -30.02
N MET A 730 -32.89 -11.00 -30.33
CA MET A 730 -33.32 -9.93 -29.43
C MET A 730 -34.86 -9.78 -29.50
N ILE A 731 -35.57 -10.62 -28.79
CA ILE A 731 -37.02 -10.56 -28.72
C ILE A 731 -37.46 -9.35 -27.90
N ILE A 732 -38.15 -8.42 -28.55
CA ILE A 732 -38.75 -7.25 -27.90
C ILE A 732 -40.10 -7.70 -27.31
N PRO A 733 -40.29 -7.61 -25.96
CA PRO A 733 -41.61 -7.93 -25.38
C PRO A 733 -42.69 -6.97 -25.86
N ASP A 734 -43.87 -7.49 -26.18
CA ASP A 734 -45.02 -6.68 -26.65
C ASP A 734 -45.39 -5.56 -25.65
N ALA A 735 -45.24 -5.83 -24.35
CA ALA A 735 -45.44 -4.87 -23.27
C ALA A 735 -44.57 -3.60 -23.35
N LYS A 736 -43.47 -3.61 -24.14
CA LYS A 736 -42.60 -2.43 -24.32
C LYS A 736 -43.35 -1.23 -24.87
N TRP A 737 -44.22 -1.44 -25.85
CA TRP A 737 -44.93 -0.37 -26.51
C TRP A 737 -45.98 0.27 -25.60
N ASP A 738 -46.63 -0.52 -24.74
CA ASP A 738 -47.59 -0.02 -23.76
C ASP A 738 -46.90 0.77 -22.66
N LEU A 739 -45.72 0.31 -22.17
CA LEU A 739 -44.94 1.03 -21.19
C LEU A 739 -44.35 2.34 -21.73
N LEU A 740 -43.93 2.37 -22.99
CA LEU A 740 -43.47 3.61 -23.65
C LEU A 740 -44.60 4.63 -23.77
N LYS A 741 -45.82 4.17 -24.15
CA LYS A 741 -47.00 5.02 -24.28
C LYS A 741 -47.41 5.59 -22.93
N GLN A 742 -47.40 4.78 -21.87
CA GLN A 742 -47.67 5.24 -20.51
C GLN A 742 -46.62 6.25 -20.01
N ALA A 743 -45.35 6.06 -20.36
CA ALA A 743 -44.30 7.00 -19.99
C ALA A 743 -44.42 8.33 -20.77
N GLU A 744 -44.78 8.29 -22.05
CA GLU A 744 -45.09 9.50 -22.85
C GLU A 744 -46.28 10.27 -22.34
N GLU A 745 -47.34 9.58 -21.83
CA GLU A 745 -48.50 10.20 -21.22
C GLU A 745 -48.22 10.83 -19.83
N GLN A 746 -47.16 10.38 -19.15
CA GLN A 746 -46.73 10.90 -17.84
C GLN A 746 -45.75 12.09 -17.95
N VAL A 747 -45.09 12.29 -19.08
CA VAL A 747 -44.19 13.42 -19.38
C VAL A 747 -44.97 14.59 -19.95
#